data_363bff2bc9713c4b0349d43e98de7a68
#
_entry.id   363bff2bc9713c4b0349d43e98de7a68
#
_cell.length_a   1.000
_cell.length_b   1.000
_cell.length_c   1.000
_cell.angle_alpha   90.00
_cell.angle_beta   90.00
_cell.angle_gamma   90.00
#
_symmetry.space_group_name_H-M   'P 1'
#
loop_
_entity.id
_entity.type
_entity.pdbx_description
1 polymer ?
#
loop_
_entity_poly.entity_id
_entity_poly.type
_entity_poly.pdbx_seq_one_letter_code
_entity_poly.pdbx_strand_id
1 'polypeptide(L)'
;MQPEETAGYGNNYLTLLLIWPRDPLHTIRYGVEMMRSFLLPLLFLLPTVTGYAEEKKLDWVQVTEKADWQPRDSQGELVYRDQLWIFGGWFNSYEAPPRDVWKSKDGKHWSPVTKKAPWIHSDLPMTVVFKDKMWLMGGWYNGRLPGHSAGNQVWSSTDGKHWDLVAKKAAWTPRLAAALVTFKGKMWLLGGTENYYFGDQKSLKNDVWYSSDGKEWKLATEHAGWSPRAYHQAAVLNDRIYVFGGGNYTPEYHANNDVWSSADGIHWRQETAHAPWYERLWFSSVVYRDRIWVIGGWSNNPSTNKHDTWYSQDGKHWTELKSGVVWKERHEHSAFVFQDKIWIAGGHAQPLNSQVWTLYVPPNWFDQQKQSVSSHADFPKTMTKLKAGEPAKVVCFGDSVTGVYYHTGSRRAYTDMLGIALEKAVPGSKPEMINAGISGHTTVNALSRIERDVLKHRPDLVTVMFGLNDTTRVPLADYEKNLHSIVKQCRDVGAEVLLCTPNAVITTGSRPTEKLIKYCDVVRKVGKELNVPVCDAYEQLTVLRKKDPLAWRLLMSDEIHPNMAGHKKLAELLAESITGNSVSLADVKPPTLAIPRTQSLIKAKRPIKVIAMPPLDQLIQKTVQELAPDAKLEVTTWETKGKTRKQIEADAGKLVRPGKPDLVLLAIPREAKAESQEDFIHSLMWTMNYSLNFGKGGWDCVVFHPDVFDPEHSDAAHDDLTRQLVLGQDLTLVDRPAGEKKTAEEILKQWLKSQLD
;
A
#
# COMPACT_ATOMS: atom_id res chain seq x y z
N MET A 1 24.11 5.88 48.31
CA MET A 1 23.57 4.81 49.15
C MET A 1 22.98 3.79 48.21
N GLN A 2 23.71 2.72 48.01
CA GLN A 2 23.19 1.42 47.52
C GLN A 2 22.42 0.75 48.68
N PRO A 3 21.60 -0.33 48.44
CA PRO A 3 22.14 -1.60 47.92
C PRO A 3 21.29 -2.23 46.79
N GLU A 4 21.99 -2.96 45.99
CA GLU A 4 21.91 -4.33 45.44
C GLU A 4 20.81 -5.25 45.98
N GLU A 5 20.12 -5.95 45.09
CA GLU A 5 19.78 -7.35 45.32
C GLU A 5 19.71 -8.12 43.95
N THR A 6 20.55 -9.14 43.91
CA THR A 6 20.66 -10.15 42.86
C THR A 6 19.65 -11.28 43.09
N ALA A 7 19.06 -11.82 42.04
CA ALA A 7 18.56 -13.19 42.04
C ALA A 7 18.70 -13.83 40.66
N GLY A 8 19.61 -14.81 40.59
CA GLY A 8 19.80 -15.68 39.45
C GLY A 8 18.79 -16.82 39.42
N TYR A 9 18.49 -17.31 38.23
CA TYR A 9 17.92 -18.64 38.02
C TYR A 9 18.72 -19.42 36.98
N GLY A 10 19.04 -20.64 37.39
CA GLY A 10 19.97 -21.49 36.76
C GLY A 10 19.49 -22.28 35.54
N ASN A 11 20.45 -22.72 34.82
CA ASN A 11 20.42 -23.67 33.71
C ASN A 11 19.96 -25.05 34.14
N ASN A 12 19.14 -25.69 33.30
CA ASN A 12 19.11 -27.15 33.21
C ASN A 12 19.12 -27.59 31.75
N TYR A 13 20.28 -28.07 31.31
CA TYR A 13 20.45 -28.84 30.09
C TYR A 13 20.11 -30.32 30.38
N LEU A 14 19.21 -30.89 29.60
CA LEU A 14 19.07 -32.35 29.51
C LEU A 14 19.57 -32.78 28.13
N THR A 15 20.72 -33.48 28.16
CA THR A 15 21.32 -34.13 27.01
C THR A 15 20.67 -35.52 26.84
N LEU A 16 20.10 -35.79 25.69
CA LEU A 16 19.71 -37.15 25.31
C LEU A 16 20.59 -37.62 24.14
N LEU A 17 21.50 -38.54 24.49
CA LEU A 17 22.27 -39.36 23.56
C LEU A 17 21.36 -40.44 22.97
N LEU A 18 21.32 -40.58 21.65
CA LEU A 18 20.85 -41.79 20.99
C LEU A 18 21.92 -42.33 20.04
N ILE A 19 22.22 -43.59 20.31
CA ILE A 19 23.25 -44.47 19.79
C ILE A 19 22.83 -45.01 18.42
N TRP A 20 23.80 -45.04 17.50
CA TRP A 20 23.73 -45.75 16.21
C TRP A 20 24.22 -47.19 16.37
N PRO A 21 23.77 -48.14 15.55
CA PRO A 21 24.61 -49.27 15.15
C PRO A 21 24.86 -49.29 13.62
N ARG A 22 26.09 -49.76 13.34
CA ARG A 22 26.68 -49.93 11.99
C ARG A 22 26.30 -51.29 11.39
N ASP A 23 26.14 -51.31 10.05
CA ASP A 23 26.52 -52.22 8.97
C ASP A 23 26.42 -53.76 9.17
N PRO A 24 26.40 -54.61 8.11
CA PRO A 24 27.19 -54.55 6.86
C PRO A 24 26.55 -55.07 5.54
N LEU A 25 27.21 -54.66 4.46
CA LEU A 25 27.39 -55.23 3.11
C LEU A 25 26.86 -56.66 2.79
N HIS A 26 26.17 -56.78 1.63
CA HIS A 26 26.37 -57.94 0.73
C HIS A 26 26.22 -57.55 -0.74
N THR A 27 27.29 -57.81 -1.47
CA THR A 27 27.52 -57.81 -2.91
C THR A 27 26.93 -59.06 -3.56
N ILE A 28 26.25 -58.94 -4.71
CA ILE A 28 26.20 -60.00 -5.72
C ILE A 28 26.23 -59.38 -7.10
N ARG A 29 27.22 -59.79 -7.91
CA ARG A 29 27.39 -59.62 -9.36
C ARG A 29 26.72 -60.77 -10.11
N TYR A 30 26.46 -60.55 -11.38
CA TYR A 30 26.35 -61.35 -12.64
C TYR A 30 25.06 -60.97 -13.37
N GLY A 31 24.96 -60.83 -14.68
CA GLY A 31 25.87 -61.13 -15.78
C GLY A 31 25.21 -60.59 -17.07
N VAL A 32 26.05 -60.33 -18.05
CA VAL A 32 25.72 -59.86 -19.42
C VAL A 32 25.29 -61.07 -20.24
N GLU A 33 24.24 -60.94 -21.10
CA GLU A 33 24.26 -61.50 -22.45
C GLU A 33 23.25 -60.87 -23.41
N MET A 34 23.68 -60.72 -24.62
CA MET A 34 23.04 -60.13 -25.79
C MET A 34 21.88 -60.96 -26.35
N MET A 35 20.89 -60.30 -26.96
CA MET A 35 20.41 -60.72 -28.30
C MET A 35 19.81 -59.57 -29.13
N ARG A 36 20.17 -59.59 -30.40
CA ARG A 36 19.86 -58.62 -31.45
C ARG A 36 18.45 -58.83 -32.06
N SER A 37 17.91 -57.71 -32.57
CA SER A 37 17.06 -57.54 -33.77
C SER A 37 15.58 -57.85 -33.63
N PHE A 38 14.78 -56.77 -33.65
CA PHE A 38 13.71 -56.59 -34.67
C PHE A 38 13.28 -55.10 -34.70
N LEU A 39 13.43 -54.48 -35.89
CA LEU A 39 12.96 -53.11 -36.20
C LEU A 39 11.45 -53.15 -36.46
N LEU A 40 10.71 -52.34 -35.72
CA LEU A 40 9.40 -51.80 -36.12
C LEU A 40 9.31 -50.36 -35.58
N PRO A 41 8.86 -49.36 -36.40
CA PRO A 41 8.80 -47.99 -35.96
C PRO A 41 7.55 -47.77 -35.09
N LEU A 42 7.74 -47.70 -33.76
CA LEU A 42 6.72 -47.16 -32.88
C LEU A 42 6.82 -45.62 -32.90
N LEU A 43 5.80 -44.98 -33.47
CA LEU A 43 5.57 -43.55 -33.28
C LEU A 43 5.42 -43.29 -31.78
N PHE A 44 6.47 -42.78 -31.14
CA PHE A 44 6.37 -42.20 -29.81
C PHE A 44 5.65 -40.85 -29.96
N LEU A 45 4.37 -40.81 -29.62
CA LEU A 45 3.70 -39.62 -29.13
C LEU A 45 4.38 -39.24 -27.81
N LEU A 46 5.36 -38.35 -27.88
CA LEU A 46 5.87 -37.65 -26.73
C LEU A 46 4.69 -36.83 -26.14
N PRO A 47 4.32 -37.01 -24.89
CA PRO A 47 3.48 -36.05 -24.25
C PRO A 47 4.27 -34.73 -24.21
N THR A 48 3.76 -33.73 -24.91
CA THR A 48 4.22 -32.35 -24.69
C THR A 48 3.95 -32.03 -23.22
N VAL A 49 4.97 -32.20 -22.38
CA VAL A 49 5.00 -31.58 -21.06
C VAL A 49 5.05 -30.08 -21.36
N THR A 50 3.87 -29.46 -21.34
CA THR A 50 3.78 -28.01 -21.19
C THR A 50 4.32 -27.70 -19.80
N GLY A 51 5.64 -27.50 -19.73
CA GLY A 51 6.27 -26.95 -18.55
C GLY A 51 5.62 -25.61 -18.26
N TYR A 52 4.93 -25.52 -17.14
CA TYR A 52 4.59 -24.25 -16.54
C TYR A 52 5.91 -23.47 -16.45
N ALA A 53 5.98 -22.33 -17.09
CA ALA A 53 7.09 -21.42 -16.91
C ALA A 53 7.07 -21.03 -15.42
N GLU A 54 7.97 -21.63 -14.65
CA GLU A 54 8.29 -21.17 -13.31
C GLU A 54 8.59 -19.67 -13.44
N GLU A 55 7.93 -18.85 -12.63
CA GLU A 55 8.20 -17.42 -12.56
C GLU A 55 9.71 -17.27 -12.40
N LYS A 56 10.39 -16.74 -13.43
CA LYS A 56 11.84 -16.61 -13.43
C LYS A 56 12.24 -15.64 -12.35
N LYS A 57 12.53 -16.16 -11.17
CA LYS A 57 13.08 -15.39 -10.05
C LYS A 57 14.48 -14.89 -10.43
N LEU A 58 14.77 -13.66 -10.10
CA LEU A 58 16.11 -13.11 -10.21
C LEU A 58 16.81 -13.29 -8.87
N ASP A 59 17.86 -14.07 -8.88
CA ASP A 59 18.63 -14.34 -7.66
C ASP A 59 19.86 -13.46 -7.57
N TRP A 60 20.16 -13.04 -6.35
CA TRP A 60 21.42 -12.41 -6.03
C TRP A 60 22.57 -13.40 -6.08
N VAL A 61 23.70 -12.98 -6.60
CA VAL A 61 24.91 -13.79 -6.72
C VAL A 61 25.99 -13.25 -5.81
N GLN A 62 26.50 -14.07 -4.90
CA GLN A 62 27.66 -13.71 -4.06
C GLN A 62 28.94 -13.72 -4.91
N VAL A 63 29.59 -12.56 -4.99
CA VAL A 63 30.85 -12.38 -5.73
C VAL A 63 32.04 -12.73 -4.86
N THR A 64 32.04 -12.28 -3.61
CA THR A 64 33.01 -12.68 -2.60
C THR A 64 32.39 -12.65 -1.20
N GLU A 65 32.80 -13.61 -0.38
CA GLU A 65 32.37 -13.67 1.02
C GLU A 65 33.16 -12.71 1.91
N LYS A 66 34.42 -12.46 1.55
CA LYS A 66 35.33 -11.62 2.31
C LYS A 66 36.23 -10.82 1.36
N ALA A 67 35.88 -9.55 1.17
CA ALA A 67 36.75 -8.64 0.43
C ALA A 67 37.99 -8.24 1.27
N ASP A 68 39.02 -7.66 0.60
CA ASP A 68 40.33 -7.35 1.19
C ASP A 68 40.28 -6.22 2.23
N TRP A 69 39.19 -5.45 2.28
CA TRP A 69 39.00 -4.37 3.27
C TRP A 69 38.33 -4.88 4.53
N GLN A 70 38.55 -4.19 5.66
CA GLN A 70 37.95 -4.52 6.96
C GLN A 70 36.44 -4.47 6.92
N PRO A 71 35.74 -5.48 7.50
CA PRO A 71 34.27 -5.43 7.66
C PRO A 71 33.81 -4.11 8.27
N ARG A 72 32.85 -3.45 7.61
CA ARG A 72 32.35 -2.12 7.96
C ARG A 72 30.97 -1.84 7.38
N ASP A 73 30.35 -0.78 7.88
CA ASP A 73 29.17 -0.12 7.33
C ASP A 73 29.42 1.38 7.11
N SER A 74 28.40 2.13 6.74
CA SER A 74 28.44 3.60 6.65
C SER A 74 29.52 4.17 5.74
N GLN A 75 30.13 3.38 4.87
CA GLN A 75 31.15 3.84 3.94
C GLN A 75 30.55 4.70 2.83
N GLY A 76 31.32 5.68 2.36
CA GLY A 76 31.02 6.35 1.09
C GLY A 76 31.29 5.41 -0.09
N GLU A 77 30.49 5.53 -1.16
CA GLU A 77 30.59 4.69 -2.36
C GLU A 77 30.45 5.47 -3.65
N LEU A 78 31.12 5.01 -4.69
CA LEU A 78 31.03 5.56 -6.05
C LEU A 78 31.33 4.49 -7.11
N VAL A 79 30.81 4.71 -8.31
CA VAL A 79 31.37 4.14 -9.55
C VAL A 79 32.08 5.27 -10.28
N TYR A 80 33.37 5.12 -10.51
CA TYR A 80 34.16 6.13 -11.19
C TYR A 80 35.24 5.49 -12.08
N ARG A 81 35.33 5.98 -13.32
CA ARG A 81 36.23 5.44 -14.36
C ARG A 81 36.26 3.92 -14.42
N ASP A 82 35.07 3.34 -14.57
CA ASP A 82 34.85 1.91 -14.70
C ASP A 82 35.44 1.07 -13.56
N GLN A 83 35.32 1.58 -12.33
CA GLN A 83 35.70 0.90 -11.09
C GLN A 83 34.69 1.22 -9.97
N LEU A 84 34.52 0.26 -9.08
CA LEU A 84 33.85 0.42 -7.79
C LEU A 84 34.82 1.07 -6.81
N TRP A 85 34.35 2.02 -6.00
CA TRP A 85 35.12 2.71 -4.99
C TRP A 85 34.38 2.75 -3.66
N ILE A 86 35.11 2.53 -2.55
CA ILE A 86 34.62 2.73 -1.19
C ILE A 86 35.58 3.62 -0.40
N PHE A 87 35.01 4.40 0.54
CA PHE A 87 35.70 5.44 1.29
C PHE A 87 35.30 5.39 2.75
N GLY A 88 36.26 5.27 3.69
CA GLY A 88 35.97 5.37 5.11
C GLY A 88 34.94 4.37 5.62
N GLY A 89 33.95 4.83 6.35
CA GLY A 89 32.87 4.02 6.96
C GLY A 89 33.05 3.89 8.47
N TRP A 90 32.27 2.98 9.05
CA TRP A 90 32.28 2.71 10.49
C TRP A 90 32.56 1.23 10.78
N PHE A 91 33.23 0.94 11.88
CA PHE A 91 33.42 -0.40 12.40
C PHE A 91 33.38 -0.46 13.94
N ASN A 92 33.55 0.68 14.63
CA ASN A 92 33.56 0.76 16.09
C ASN A 92 33.26 2.19 16.56
N SER A 93 32.33 2.38 17.49
CA SER A 93 31.99 3.68 18.07
C SER A 93 33.03 4.26 18.99
N TYR A 94 34.05 3.47 19.37
CA TYR A 94 35.14 3.88 20.29
C TYR A 94 36.49 4.00 19.62
N GLU A 95 36.48 4.13 18.30
CA GLU A 95 37.66 4.41 17.50
C GLU A 95 37.34 5.49 16.45
N ALA A 96 38.35 6.17 15.96
CA ALA A 96 38.18 7.08 14.84
C ALA A 96 37.85 6.29 13.58
N PRO A 97 36.91 6.77 12.72
CA PRO A 97 36.55 6.09 11.50
C PRO A 97 37.76 5.93 10.57
N PRO A 98 37.80 4.83 9.77
CA PRO A 98 38.90 4.64 8.82
C PRO A 98 38.90 5.73 7.75
N ARG A 99 40.08 6.04 7.22
CA ARG A 99 40.28 7.03 6.15
C ARG A 99 40.94 6.41 4.93
N ASP A 100 40.73 5.11 4.76
CA ASP A 100 41.23 4.38 3.62
C ASP A 100 40.30 4.52 2.41
N VAL A 101 40.89 4.30 1.25
CA VAL A 101 40.22 4.29 -0.04
C VAL A 101 40.55 3.00 -0.74
N TRP A 102 39.54 2.30 -1.19
CA TRP A 102 39.66 1.04 -1.90
C TRP A 102 38.95 1.10 -3.23
N LYS A 103 39.42 0.32 -4.21
CA LYS A 103 38.79 0.21 -5.51
C LYS A 103 38.82 -1.22 -6.05
N SER A 104 37.86 -1.53 -6.92
CA SER A 104 37.77 -2.83 -7.60
C SER A 104 37.26 -2.66 -9.01
N LYS A 105 37.69 -3.55 -9.94
CA LYS A 105 37.18 -3.65 -11.31
C LYS A 105 36.15 -4.77 -11.47
N ASP A 106 36.03 -5.66 -10.51
CA ASP A 106 35.25 -6.89 -10.60
C ASP A 106 34.43 -7.21 -9.32
N GLY A 107 34.53 -6.35 -8.29
CA GLY A 107 33.89 -6.55 -6.98
C GLY A 107 34.50 -7.67 -6.14
N LYS A 108 35.39 -8.47 -6.71
CA LYS A 108 36.03 -9.61 -6.04
C LYS A 108 37.41 -9.25 -5.49
N HIS A 109 38.22 -8.61 -6.31
CA HIS A 109 39.59 -8.20 -5.96
C HIS A 109 39.62 -6.70 -5.68
N TRP A 110 39.96 -6.34 -4.48
CA TRP A 110 40.00 -4.96 -4.03
C TRP A 110 41.44 -4.53 -3.74
N SER A 111 41.80 -3.36 -4.23
CA SER A 111 43.14 -2.79 -4.06
C SER A 111 43.07 -1.50 -3.23
N PRO A 112 43.89 -1.34 -2.20
CA PRO A 112 43.96 -0.12 -1.46
C PRO A 112 44.62 0.98 -2.33
N VAL A 113 44.00 2.16 -2.37
CA VAL A 113 44.52 3.34 -3.06
C VAL A 113 45.32 4.19 -2.09
N THR A 114 44.79 4.39 -0.90
CA THR A 114 45.47 5.01 0.25
C THR A 114 44.88 4.45 1.54
N LYS A 115 45.75 4.37 2.58
CA LYS A 115 45.32 3.98 3.93
C LYS A 115 44.90 5.18 4.79
N LYS A 116 45.23 6.40 4.35
CA LYS A 116 45.06 7.61 5.17
C LYS A 116 44.81 8.83 4.26
N ALA A 117 43.59 9.01 3.80
CA ALA A 117 43.18 10.21 3.11
C ALA A 117 43.20 11.45 4.05
N PRO A 118 43.22 12.67 3.51
CA PRO A 118 43.36 13.89 4.34
C PRO A 118 42.07 14.25 5.10
N TRP A 119 40.89 13.85 4.61
CA TRP A 119 39.61 14.07 5.29
C TRP A 119 39.48 13.19 6.54
N ILE A 120 38.82 13.70 7.60
CA ILE A 120 38.65 13.01 8.87
C ILE A 120 37.19 12.58 9.14
N HIS A 121 36.24 13.29 8.57
CA HIS A 121 34.81 12.95 8.70
C HIS A 121 34.44 11.89 7.66
N SER A 122 34.56 10.64 8.01
CA SER A 122 34.50 9.51 7.07
C SER A 122 33.48 8.43 7.44
N ASP A 123 32.73 8.60 8.52
CA ASP A 123 31.57 7.82 8.86
C ASP A 123 30.33 8.53 8.27
N LEU A 124 29.52 7.84 7.46
CA LEU A 124 28.40 8.41 6.69
C LEU A 124 28.78 9.67 5.86
N PRO A 125 29.89 9.68 5.13
CA PRO A 125 30.23 10.79 4.25
C PRO A 125 29.30 10.82 3.05
N MET A 126 28.97 11.99 2.53
CA MET A 126 28.23 12.12 1.28
C MET A 126 29.21 12.10 0.11
N THR A 127 28.95 11.25 -0.87
CA THR A 127 29.81 11.05 -2.04
C THR A 127 29.03 11.18 -3.35
N VAL A 128 29.67 11.73 -4.38
CA VAL A 128 29.10 11.85 -5.72
C VAL A 128 30.19 11.96 -6.78
N VAL A 129 29.90 11.53 -8.01
CA VAL A 129 30.73 11.85 -9.19
C VAL A 129 30.16 13.10 -9.87
N PHE A 130 31.01 14.12 -10.05
CA PHE A 130 30.60 15.33 -10.72
C PHE A 130 31.77 15.93 -11.50
N LYS A 131 31.55 16.32 -12.76
CA LYS A 131 32.60 16.92 -13.66
C LYS A 131 33.88 16.10 -13.69
N ASP A 132 33.78 14.80 -13.92
CA ASP A 132 34.86 13.82 -13.96
C ASP A 132 35.78 13.85 -12.72
N LYS A 133 35.23 14.11 -11.56
CA LYS A 133 35.86 14.00 -10.24
C LYS A 133 35.00 13.24 -9.26
N MET A 134 35.64 12.55 -8.35
CA MET A 134 35.05 12.03 -7.13
C MET A 134 34.94 13.15 -6.12
N TRP A 135 33.81 13.28 -5.45
CA TRP A 135 33.59 14.26 -4.39
C TRP A 135 33.21 13.56 -3.10
N LEU A 136 33.76 14.03 -2.00
CA LEU A 136 33.44 13.57 -0.65
C LEU A 136 33.28 14.81 0.24
N MET A 137 32.19 14.82 1.02
CA MET A 137 31.85 15.93 1.90
C MET A 137 31.04 15.50 3.12
N GLY A 138 31.06 16.33 4.19
CA GLY A 138 30.36 16.04 5.42
C GLY A 138 30.89 14.79 6.12
N GLY A 139 29.96 14.08 6.81
CA GLY A 139 30.26 12.86 7.57
C GLY A 139 30.52 13.12 9.04
N TRP A 140 30.78 12.04 9.80
CA TRP A 140 31.03 12.05 11.23
C TRP A 140 32.48 11.63 11.54
N TYR A 141 32.99 12.18 12.61
CA TYR A 141 34.31 11.89 13.13
C TYR A 141 34.27 11.46 14.59
N ASN A 142 35.09 10.48 14.95
CA ASN A 142 35.43 10.03 16.31
C ASN A 142 34.31 9.34 17.07
N GLY A 143 33.26 8.79 16.37
CA GLY A 143 32.22 7.97 16.98
C GLY A 143 31.57 8.64 18.18
N ARG A 144 31.62 7.97 19.35
CA ARG A 144 31.12 8.46 20.65
C ARG A 144 32.22 9.05 21.53
N LEU A 145 33.49 9.08 21.07
CA LEU A 145 34.62 9.60 21.82
C LEU A 145 34.62 11.13 21.92
N PRO A 146 35.26 11.71 22.95
CA PRO A 146 35.47 13.17 23.04
C PRO A 146 36.08 13.76 21.76
N GLY A 147 35.61 14.94 21.38
CA GLY A 147 36.04 15.61 20.14
C GLY A 147 35.32 15.09 18.87
N HIS A 148 34.28 14.31 19.03
CA HIS A 148 33.36 13.96 17.92
C HIS A 148 32.80 15.21 17.25
N SER A 149 32.53 15.13 15.95
CA SER A 149 31.97 16.25 15.21
C SER A 149 31.44 15.82 13.85
N ALA A 150 30.41 16.53 13.36
CA ALA A 150 30.00 16.49 11.95
C ALA A 150 30.92 17.39 11.12
N GLY A 151 31.06 17.09 9.82
CA GLY A 151 31.88 17.86 8.88
C GLY A 151 31.04 18.72 7.92
N ASN A 152 31.67 19.79 7.38
CA ASN A 152 31.18 20.51 6.19
C ASN A 152 32.32 20.90 5.24
N GLN A 153 33.42 20.16 5.29
CA GLN A 153 34.48 20.25 4.29
C GLN A 153 34.02 19.59 3.00
N VAL A 154 34.52 20.12 1.88
CA VAL A 154 34.29 19.58 0.54
C VAL A 154 35.63 19.23 -0.09
N TRP A 155 35.77 17.96 -0.44
CA TRP A 155 36.95 17.41 -1.03
C TRP A 155 36.69 16.87 -2.43
N SER A 156 37.67 16.95 -3.33
CA SER A 156 37.58 16.32 -4.65
C SER A 156 38.86 15.59 -5.02
N SER A 157 38.74 14.54 -5.84
CA SER A 157 39.88 13.76 -6.34
C SER A 157 39.60 13.20 -7.72
N THR A 158 40.62 13.02 -8.53
CA THR A 158 40.57 12.32 -9.83
C THR A 158 41.18 10.93 -9.79
N ASP A 159 41.88 10.58 -8.69
CA ASP A 159 42.63 9.32 -8.56
C ASP A 159 42.35 8.57 -7.24
N GLY A 160 41.64 9.20 -6.28
CA GLY A 160 41.32 8.66 -4.97
C GLY A 160 42.45 8.68 -3.96
N LYS A 161 43.70 9.04 -4.41
CA LYS A 161 44.88 9.13 -3.60
C LYS A 161 45.17 10.57 -3.18
N HIS A 162 45.13 11.47 -4.14
CA HIS A 162 45.38 12.91 -3.93
C HIS A 162 44.00 13.62 -3.89
N TRP A 163 43.78 14.37 -2.82
CA TRP A 163 42.53 15.06 -2.56
C TRP A 163 42.76 16.55 -2.40
N ASP A 164 42.02 17.34 -3.18
CA ASP A 164 41.98 18.79 -3.09
C ASP A 164 40.89 19.21 -2.10
N LEU A 165 41.24 20.05 -1.13
CA LEU A 165 40.27 20.72 -0.25
C LEU A 165 39.64 21.89 -1.01
N VAL A 166 38.49 21.68 -1.59
CA VAL A 166 37.75 22.66 -2.42
C VAL A 166 37.09 23.72 -1.55
N ALA A 167 36.47 23.30 -0.43
CA ALA A 167 35.93 24.21 0.57
C ALA A 167 36.28 23.72 1.97
N LYS A 168 36.98 24.58 2.74
CA LYS A 168 37.30 24.30 4.15
C LYS A 168 36.04 24.35 5.03
N LYS A 169 35.06 25.16 4.64
CA LYS A 169 33.77 25.35 5.31
C LYS A 169 32.74 25.72 4.26
N ALA A 170 31.89 24.76 3.88
CA ALA A 170 30.78 25.03 2.99
C ALA A 170 29.72 25.93 3.68
N ALA A 171 28.83 26.53 2.89
CA ALA A 171 27.79 27.42 3.42
C ALA A 171 26.72 26.69 4.27
N TRP A 172 26.51 25.40 4.02
CA TRP A 172 25.63 24.57 4.83
C TRP A 172 26.28 24.14 6.15
N THR A 173 25.47 23.89 7.17
CA THR A 173 25.92 23.48 8.50
C THR A 173 26.61 22.10 8.48
N PRO A 174 27.64 21.87 9.34
CA PRO A 174 28.27 20.55 9.46
C PRO A 174 27.24 19.46 9.66
N ARG A 175 27.30 18.40 8.84
CA ARG A 175 26.29 17.32 8.86
C ARG A 175 26.78 16.01 8.27
N LEU A 176 26.01 14.94 8.54
CA LEU A 176 26.20 13.61 7.99
C LEU A 176 24.84 13.07 7.49
N ALA A 177 24.87 11.94 6.81
CA ALA A 177 23.68 11.22 6.38
C ALA A 177 22.65 12.07 5.61
N ALA A 178 23.11 13.12 4.92
CA ALA A 178 22.35 13.84 3.92
C ALA A 178 22.41 13.10 2.58
N ALA A 179 21.40 13.21 1.77
CA ALA A 179 21.47 12.69 0.41
C ALA A 179 22.19 13.67 -0.52
N LEU A 180 22.99 13.13 -1.45
CA LEU A 180 23.77 13.92 -2.41
C LEU A 180 23.59 13.36 -3.82
N VAL A 181 23.11 14.17 -4.74
CA VAL A 181 22.87 13.77 -6.14
C VAL A 181 23.38 14.81 -7.13
N THR A 182 23.58 14.39 -8.38
CA THR A 182 23.84 15.32 -9.50
C THR A 182 22.55 15.50 -10.32
N PHE A 183 22.16 16.76 -10.50
CA PHE A 183 20.95 17.08 -11.25
C PHE A 183 21.10 18.41 -11.99
N LYS A 184 20.73 18.46 -13.27
CA LYS A 184 20.80 19.66 -14.13
C LYS A 184 22.15 20.39 -14.03
N GLY A 185 23.26 19.62 -14.12
CA GLY A 185 24.62 20.15 -14.13
C GLY A 185 25.11 20.72 -12.80
N LYS A 186 24.51 20.34 -11.68
CA LYS A 186 24.87 20.76 -10.32
C LYS A 186 24.88 19.57 -9.38
N MET A 187 25.64 19.68 -8.28
CA MET A 187 25.51 18.82 -7.11
C MET A 187 24.41 19.38 -6.21
N TRP A 188 23.59 18.50 -5.66
CA TRP A 188 22.48 18.85 -4.76
C TRP A 188 22.60 18.07 -3.46
N LEU A 189 22.59 18.81 -2.34
CA LEU A 189 22.65 18.26 -1.00
C LEU A 189 21.30 18.48 -0.32
N LEU A 190 20.74 17.42 0.26
CA LEU A 190 19.36 17.38 0.75
C LEU A 190 19.32 16.86 2.20
N GLY A 191 18.83 17.65 3.14
CA GLY A 191 18.63 17.26 4.53
C GLY A 191 19.87 16.82 5.29
N GLY A 192 19.75 15.74 6.07
CA GLY A 192 20.80 15.21 6.94
C GLY A 192 20.65 15.62 8.39
N THR A 193 21.63 15.24 9.22
CA THR A 193 21.66 15.60 10.65
C THR A 193 23.00 16.25 11.03
N GLU A 194 22.95 17.20 11.97
CA GLU A 194 24.15 17.85 12.52
C GLU A 194 24.83 17.02 13.61
N ASN A 195 24.15 15.99 14.12
CA ASN A 195 24.67 15.17 15.20
C ASN A 195 24.16 13.73 15.11
N TYR A 196 25.07 12.76 15.19
CA TYR A 196 24.74 11.35 15.05
C TYR A 196 24.17 10.75 16.35
N TYR A 197 24.92 10.83 17.44
CA TYR A 197 24.62 10.10 18.67
C TYR A 197 23.99 10.96 19.78
N PHE A 198 24.13 12.28 19.69
CA PHE A 198 23.80 13.21 20.76
C PHE A 198 22.86 14.32 20.30
N GLY A 199 22.26 14.14 19.13
CA GLY A 199 21.37 15.11 18.51
C GLY A 199 19.98 15.14 19.14
N ASP A 200 19.30 16.21 18.86
CA ASP A 200 17.87 16.38 19.09
C ASP A 200 17.15 16.57 17.73
N GLN A 201 15.83 16.77 17.76
CA GLN A 201 15.07 17.00 16.52
C GLN A 201 15.50 18.25 15.75
N LYS A 202 16.11 19.26 16.40
CA LYS A 202 16.62 20.48 15.74
C LYS A 202 17.87 20.21 14.93
N SER A 203 18.57 19.11 15.22
CA SER A 203 19.73 18.65 14.46
C SER A 203 19.37 18.18 13.05
N LEU A 204 18.11 17.75 12.84
CA LEU A 204 17.62 17.29 11.54
C LEU A 204 17.32 18.47 10.61
N LYS A 205 17.59 18.26 9.32
CA LYS A 205 17.40 19.27 8.29
C LYS A 205 16.46 18.78 7.18
N ASN A 206 15.78 19.74 6.55
CA ASN A 206 15.05 19.57 5.30
C ASN A 206 15.35 20.68 4.30
N ASP A 207 16.48 21.36 4.53
CA ASP A 207 17.02 22.34 3.59
C ASP A 207 17.63 21.65 2.36
N VAL A 208 17.65 22.37 1.26
CA VAL A 208 18.20 21.89 -0.01
C VAL A 208 19.21 22.90 -0.52
N TRP A 209 20.43 22.43 -0.78
CA TRP A 209 21.54 23.22 -1.27
C TRP A 209 22.03 22.72 -2.62
N TYR A 210 22.58 23.61 -3.43
CA TYR A 210 23.21 23.20 -4.69
C TYR A 210 24.52 23.93 -4.95
N SER A 211 25.40 23.30 -5.71
CA SER A 211 26.67 23.88 -6.16
C SER A 211 27.01 23.41 -7.58
N SER A 212 27.58 24.28 -8.39
CA SER A 212 28.12 23.95 -9.71
C SER A 212 29.63 23.67 -9.73
N ASP A 213 30.33 23.89 -8.61
CA ASP A 213 31.79 23.80 -8.50
C ASP A 213 32.30 23.18 -7.18
N GLY A 214 31.41 22.89 -6.23
CA GLY A 214 31.74 22.39 -4.90
C GLY A 214 32.26 23.42 -3.93
N LYS A 215 32.60 24.63 -4.38
CA LYS A 215 33.12 25.74 -3.56
C LYS A 215 32.00 26.67 -3.11
N GLU A 216 31.25 27.16 -4.08
CA GLU A 216 30.10 28.03 -3.87
C GLU A 216 28.83 27.23 -3.75
N TRP A 217 28.22 27.25 -2.55
CA TRP A 217 26.95 26.57 -2.28
C TRP A 217 25.82 27.58 -2.09
N LYS A 218 24.72 27.36 -2.75
CA LYS A 218 23.52 28.22 -2.70
C LYS A 218 22.35 27.45 -2.10
N LEU A 219 21.61 28.09 -1.20
CA LEU A 219 20.39 27.59 -0.64
C LEU A 219 19.29 27.63 -1.71
N ALA A 220 18.70 26.49 -2.05
CA ALA A 220 17.56 26.38 -2.94
C ALA A 220 16.24 26.59 -2.18
N THR A 221 16.09 25.95 -1.03
CA THR A 221 14.99 26.14 -0.10
C THR A 221 15.45 25.84 1.34
N GLU A 222 15.01 26.64 2.30
CA GLU A 222 15.29 26.44 3.71
C GLU A 222 14.45 25.29 4.29
N HIS A 223 13.23 25.11 3.78
CA HIS A 223 12.32 24.07 4.18
C HIS A 223 11.65 23.44 2.96
N ALA A 224 12.10 22.25 2.59
CA ALA A 224 11.42 21.44 1.58
C ALA A 224 10.08 20.91 2.12
N GLY A 225 9.21 20.43 1.23
CA GLY A 225 7.88 19.94 1.59
C GLY A 225 7.87 18.68 2.45
N TRP A 226 8.99 17.94 2.50
CA TRP A 226 9.17 16.75 3.35
C TRP A 226 9.70 17.11 4.74
N SER A 227 9.44 16.26 5.73
CA SER A 227 9.88 16.46 7.12
C SER A 227 11.40 16.46 7.26
N PRO A 228 12.01 17.25 8.20
CA PRO A 228 13.43 17.16 8.50
C PRO A 228 13.85 15.71 8.76
N ARG A 229 14.92 15.25 8.09
CA ARG A 229 15.34 13.83 8.12
C ARG A 229 16.81 13.62 7.77
N ALA A 230 17.34 12.51 8.27
CA ALA A 230 18.63 11.94 7.90
C ALA A 230 18.44 10.47 7.45
N TYR A 231 19.53 9.82 6.99
CA TYR A 231 19.53 8.40 6.60
C TYR A 231 18.52 8.07 5.51
N HIS A 232 18.03 9.06 4.81
CA HIS A 232 17.16 8.95 3.64
C HIS A 232 18.00 8.82 2.38
N GLN A 233 17.34 8.41 1.30
CA GLN A 233 17.98 8.36 -0.01
C GLN A 233 17.39 9.39 -0.95
N ALA A 234 18.17 9.75 -1.95
CA ALA A 234 17.71 10.52 -3.09
C ALA A 234 18.14 9.86 -4.40
N ALA A 235 17.31 10.01 -5.41
CA ALA A 235 17.56 9.49 -6.76
C ALA A 235 17.19 10.53 -7.80
N VAL A 236 17.82 10.47 -8.97
CA VAL A 236 17.42 11.27 -10.13
C VAL A 236 16.87 10.35 -11.20
N LEU A 237 15.61 10.54 -11.53
CA LEU A 237 14.89 9.76 -12.54
C LEU A 237 13.90 10.66 -13.27
N ASN A 238 13.74 10.49 -14.59
CA ASN A 238 12.76 11.22 -15.41
C ASN A 238 12.80 12.75 -15.22
N ASP A 239 14.03 13.32 -15.22
CA ASP A 239 14.31 14.75 -15.01
C ASP A 239 13.73 15.33 -13.69
N ARG A 240 13.70 14.49 -12.65
CA ARG A 240 13.27 14.85 -11.29
C ARG A 240 14.24 14.31 -10.24
N ILE A 241 14.41 15.05 -9.15
CA ILE A 241 15.01 14.55 -7.92
C ILE A 241 13.91 13.90 -7.10
N TYR A 242 14.13 12.71 -6.60
CA TYR A 242 13.29 12.02 -5.62
C TYR A 242 13.98 11.98 -4.26
N VAL A 243 13.21 12.14 -3.18
CA VAL A 243 13.63 11.94 -1.78
C VAL A 243 12.67 10.95 -1.14
N PHE A 244 13.19 9.94 -0.45
CA PHE A 244 12.35 8.88 0.11
C PHE A 244 12.98 8.24 1.35
N GLY A 245 12.11 7.75 2.25
CA GLY A 245 12.51 7.07 3.48
C GLY A 245 13.30 7.94 4.45
N GLY A 246 14.13 7.30 5.27
CA GLY A 246 14.91 8.00 6.28
C GLY A 246 14.07 8.51 7.45
N GLY A 247 14.65 9.30 8.31
CA GLY A 247 13.96 9.84 9.46
C GLY A 247 14.94 10.32 10.53
N ASN A 248 14.80 9.80 11.76
CA ASN A 248 15.60 10.17 12.89
C ASN A 248 16.07 8.95 13.69
N TYR A 249 17.33 8.95 14.12
CA TYR A 249 17.87 7.93 15.02
C TYR A 249 17.86 8.41 16.49
N THR A 250 18.24 9.63 16.76
CA THR A 250 18.29 10.25 18.08
C THR A 250 17.56 11.58 18.10
N PRO A 251 16.87 11.95 19.21
CA PRO A 251 16.75 11.26 20.49
C PRO A 251 15.81 10.06 20.45
N GLU A 252 14.86 10.01 19.49
CA GLU A 252 13.91 8.92 19.31
C GLU A 252 13.98 8.39 17.88
N TYR A 253 13.88 7.08 17.77
CA TYR A 253 13.84 6.44 16.45
C TYR A 253 12.50 6.75 15.76
N HIS A 254 12.59 7.36 14.60
CA HIS A 254 11.47 7.60 13.70
C HIS A 254 11.91 7.35 12.26
N ALA A 255 11.16 6.56 11.54
CA ALA A 255 11.41 6.28 10.13
C ALA A 255 10.20 6.59 9.27
N ASN A 256 10.45 6.90 7.99
CA ASN A 256 9.44 7.20 6.99
C ASN A 256 9.50 6.18 5.85
N ASN A 257 8.40 6.09 5.10
CA ASN A 257 8.31 5.39 3.82
C ASN A 257 7.60 6.25 2.76
N ASP A 258 7.52 7.55 2.98
CA ASP A 258 7.01 8.51 2.00
C ASP A 258 8.03 8.75 0.87
N VAL A 259 7.51 9.20 -0.26
CA VAL A 259 8.29 9.54 -1.45
C VAL A 259 7.88 10.91 -1.96
N TRP A 260 8.85 11.76 -2.18
CA TRP A 260 8.70 13.11 -2.69
C TRP A 260 9.51 13.31 -3.95
N SER A 261 9.08 14.20 -4.84
CA SER A 261 9.83 14.54 -6.03
C SER A 261 9.81 16.04 -6.33
N SER A 262 10.86 16.51 -7.03
CA SER A 262 10.97 17.87 -7.48
C SER A 262 11.61 17.94 -8.86
N ALA A 263 11.11 18.83 -9.74
CA ALA A 263 11.70 19.11 -11.05
C ALA A 263 12.76 20.24 -11.01
N ASP A 264 12.85 20.97 -9.91
CA ASP A 264 13.72 22.14 -9.76
C ASP A 264 14.55 22.16 -8.46
N GLY A 265 14.29 21.20 -7.54
CA GLY A 265 14.91 21.15 -6.22
C GLY A 265 14.33 22.13 -5.20
N ILE A 266 13.32 22.93 -5.58
CA ILE A 266 12.68 23.97 -4.75
C ILE A 266 11.25 23.57 -4.41
N HIS A 267 10.46 23.25 -5.42
CA HIS A 267 9.07 22.87 -5.27
C HIS A 267 8.92 21.35 -5.22
N TRP A 268 8.44 20.84 -4.09
CA TRP A 268 8.34 19.41 -3.82
C TRP A 268 6.89 18.93 -3.83
N ARG A 269 6.65 17.81 -4.47
CA ARG A 269 5.37 17.11 -4.51
C ARG A 269 5.51 15.75 -3.88
N GLN A 270 4.58 15.39 -3.01
CA GLN A 270 4.48 14.04 -2.46
C GLN A 270 3.92 13.09 -3.54
N GLU A 271 4.69 12.08 -3.90
CA GLU A 271 4.28 11.05 -4.86
C GLU A 271 3.46 9.96 -4.18
N THR A 272 3.87 9.57 -2.96
CA THR A 272 3.09 8.70 -2.08
C THR A 272 3.41 9.03 -0.62
N ALA A 273 2.38 9.00 0.22
CA ALA A 273 2.55 9.17 1.66
C ALA A 273 3.13 7.91 2.31
N HIS A 274 2.77 6.74 1.79
CA HIS A 274 3.21 5.45 2.30
C HIS A 274 3.49 4.50 1.15
N ALA A 275 4.77 4.28 0.86
CA ALA A 275 5.18 3.21 -0.04
C ALA A 275 4.95 1.83 0.61
N PRO A 276 4.81 0.74 -0.17
CA PRO A 276 4.49 -0.57 0.39
C PRO A 276 5.63 -1.24 1.16
N TRP A 277 6.85 -0.72 1.08
CA TRP A 277 7.97 -1.17 1.88
C TRP A 277 7.93 -0.58 3.30
N TYR A 278 8.54 -1.29 4.28
CA TYR A 278 8.59 -0.86 5.68
C TYR A 278 9.30 0.50 5.82
N GLU A 279 8.82 1.33 6.72
CA GLU A 279 9.52 2.53 7.18
C GLU A 279 10.92 2.18 7.63
N ARG A 280 11.94 2.87 7.10
CA ARG A 280 13.33 2.45 7.30
C ARG A 280 14.35 3.58 7.27
N LEU A 281 15.43 3.36 8.04
CA LEU A 281 16.68 4.12 7.98
C LEU A 281 17.78 3.26 7.34
N TRP A 282 18.89 3.87 6.94
CA TRP A 282 20.14 3.19 6.59
C TRP A 282 19.99 2.14 5.47
N PHE A 283 19.06 2.34 4.61
CA PHE A 283 18.88 1.53 3.40
C PHE A 283 19.69 2.14 2.25
N SER A 284 19.96 1.35 1.24
CA SER A 284 20.66 1.84 0.05
C SER A 284 19.71 1.97 -1.13
N SER A 285 20.07 2.83 -2.08
CA SER A 285 19.30 2.99 -3.32
C SER A 285 20.18 3.19 -4.53
N VAL A 286 19.70 2.76 -5.68
CA VAL A 286 20.31 3.02 -6.99
C VAL A 286 19.24 3.34 -8.03
N VAL A 287 19.63 3.95 -9.13
CA VAL A 287 18.80 4.03 -10.34
C VAL A 287 19.35 3.05 -11.36
N TYR A 288 18.54 2.06 -11.74
CA TYR A 288 18.93 1.02 -12.68
C TYR A 288 17.73 0.58 -13.53
N ARG A 289 17.94 0.42 -14.84
CA ARG A 289 16.86 0.06 -15.78
C ARG A 289 15.66 1.01 -15.69
N ASP A 290 15.91 2.32 -15.68
CA ASP A 290 14.88 3.37 -15.59
C ASP A 290 13.94 3.21 -14.38
N ARG A 291 14.50 2.75 -13.26
CA ARG A 291 13.79 2.55 -11.98
C ARG A 291 14.65 2.96 -10.81
N ILE A 292 13.99 3.52 -9.81
CA ILE A 292 14.55 3.69 -8.46
C ILE A 292 14.46 2.34 -7.76
N TRP A 293 15.55 1.92 -7.11
CA TRP A 293 15.62 0.71 -6.30
C TRP A 293 15.85 1.05 -4.85
N VAL A 294 15.13 0.39 -3.95
CA VAL A 294 15.27 0.44 -2.48
C VAL A 294 15.74 -0.93 -2.02
N ILE A 295 16.84 -0.97 -1.27
CA ILE A 295 17.56 -2.21 -0.95
C ILE A 295 17.86 -2.24 0.55
N GLY A 296 17.38 -3.26 1.28
CA GLY A 296 17.69 -3.51 2.68
C GLY A 296 17.37 -2.35 3.63
N GLY A 297 18.22 -2.15 4.65
CA GLY A 297 18.06 -1.13 5.68
C GLY A 297 17.55 -1.67 7.00
N TRP A 298 17.24 -0.79 7.94
CA TRP A 298 16.71 -1.11 9.26
C TRP A 298 15.31 -0.54 9.45
N SER A 299 14.40 -1.33 9.97
CA SER A 299 13.07 -0.90 10.40
C SER A 299 12.91 -1.13 11.90
N ASN A 300 12.13 -0.29 12.59
CA ASN A 300 11.83 -0.47 14.00
C ASN A 300 10.51 -1.25 14.23
N ASN A 301 9.72 -1.43 13.18
CA ASN A 301 8.46 -2.17 13.24
C ASN A 301 8.33 -3.16 12.05
N PRO A 302 8.72 -4.43 12.24
CA PRO A 302 9.45 -4.99 13.38
C PRO A 302 10.91 -4.49 13.43
N SER A 303 11.50 -4.47 14.65
CA SER A 303 12.88 -4.05 14.91
C SER A 303 13.87 -5.07 14.34
N THR A 304 14.23 -4.89 13.08
CA THR A 304 15.12 -5.82 12.37
C THR A 304 15.71 -5.21 11.11
N ASN A 305 16.87 -5.74 10.71
CA ASN A 305 17.41 -5.55 9.38
C ASN A 305 16.46 -6.10 8.31
N LYS A 306 16.56 -5.55 7.11
CA LYS A 306 15.81 -6.00 5.93
C LYS A 306 16.76 -6.56 4.87
N HIS A 307 16.25 -7.47 4.05
CA HIS A 307 16.91 -8.03 2.87
C HIS A 307 16.04 -7.91 1.61
N ASP A 308 14.91 -7.21 1.72
CA ASP A 308 14.00 -6.98 0.61
C ASP A 308 14.57 -5.97 -0.39
N THR A 309 14.11 -6.11 -1.61
CA THR A 309 14.50 -5.24 -2.72
C THR A 309 13.23 -4.79 -3.43
N TRP A 310 13.05 -3.48 -3.58
CA TRP A 310 11.89 -2.88 -4.22
C TRP A 310 12.31 -1.99 -5.36
N TYR A 311 11.45 -1.84 -6.38
CA TYR A 311 11.70 -0.94 -7.49
C TYR A 311 10.46 -0.16 -7.93
N SER A 312 10.68 1.05 -8.50
CA SER A 312 9.61 1.92 -9.01
C SER A 312 10.10 2.74 -10.21
N GLN A 313 9.24 2.96 -11.22
CA GLN A 313 9.50 3.85 -12.36
C GLN A 313 9.10 5.31 -12.12
N ASP A 314 8.27 5.56 -11.12
CA ASP A 314 7.62 6.86 -10.92
C ASP A 314 7.65 7.35 -9.46
N GLY A 315 8.22 6.56 -8.53
CA GLY A 315 8.25 6.84 -7.11
C GLY A 315 6.89 6.64 -6.41
N LYS A 316 5.83 6.33 -7.15
CA LYS A 316 4.48 6.14 -6.63
C LYS A 316 4.09 4.67 -6.55
N HIS A 317 4.34 3.93 -7.61
CA HIS A 317 4.03 2.51 -7.71
C HIS A 317 5.31 1.69 -7.50
N TRP A 318 5.32 0.84 -6.47
CA TRP A 318 6.47 0.05 -6.06
C TRP A 318 6.17 -1.44 -6.16
N THR A 319 7.14 -2.19 -6.65
CA THR A 319 7.06 -3.65 -6.77
C THR A 319 8.22 -4.28 -6.01
N GLU A 320 7.94 -5.30 -5.21
CA GLU A 320 8.98 -6.08 -4.55
C GLU A 320 9.59 -7.09 -5.52
N LEU A 321 10.91 -7.13 -5.59
CA LEU A 321 11.64 -8.18 -6.30
C LEU A 321 11.66 -9.44 -5.44
N LYS A 322 11.03 -10.50 -5.91
CA LYS A 322 11.10 -11.82 -5.26
C LYS A 322 12.32 -12.58 -5.76
N SER A 323 13.23 -12.90 -4.84
CA SER A 323 14.46 -13.67 -5.10
C SER A 323 14.45 -14.96 -4.32
N GLY A 324 14.94 -16.04 -4.92
CA GLY A 324 15.14 -17.34 -4.23
C GLY A 324 16.45 -17.36 -3.45
N VAL A 325 17.45 -16.61 -3.90
CA VAL A 325 18.74 -16.41 -3.24
C VAL A 325 18.92 -14.94 -2.97
N VAL A 326 19.15 -14.59 -1.71
CA VAL A 326 19.37 -13.23 -1.24
C VAL A 326 20.42 -13.22 -0.15
N TRP A 327 21.11 -12.11 0.03
CA TRP A 327 22.08 -11.88 1.08
C TRP A 327 21.40 -11.77 2.46
N LYS A 328 22.18 -12.01 3.53
CA LYS A 328 21.73 -11.84 4.92
C LYS A 328 21.30 -10.40 5.15
N GLU A 329 20.18 -10.20 5.82
CA GLU A 329 19.59 -8.90 6.14
C GLU A 329 20.60 -7.93 6.75
N ARG A 330 20.63 -6.68 6.28
CA ARG A 330 21.63 -5.66 6.67
C ARG A 330 21.17 -4.23 6.43
N HIS A 331 21.85 -3.31 7.08
CA HIS A 331 21.74 -1.87 6.85
C HIS A 331 23.11 -1.25 6.58
N GLU A 332 23.11 0.00 6.12
CA GLU A 332 24.32 0.81 5.85
C GLU A 332 25.34 0.11 4.94
N HIS A 333 24.85 -0.72 4.02
CA HIS A 333 25.69 -1.30 2.98
C HIS A 333 25.80 -0.34 1.79
N SER A 334 26.90 -0.41 1.07
CA SER A 334 27.06 0.30 -0.19
C SER A 334 26.22 -0.32 -1.29
N ALA A 335 25.68 0.50 -2.21
CA ALA A 335 25.03 0.04 -3.42
C ALA A 335 25.53 0.77 -4.66
N PHE A 336 25.70 0.02 -5.76
CA PHE A 336 26.26 0.53 -7.01
C PHE A 336 25.47 0.02 -8.22
N VAL A 337 25.53 0.79 -9.31
CA VAL A 337 25.24 0.27 -10.66
C VAL A 337 26.56 0.20 -11.41
N PHE A 338 27.02 -1.01 -11.72
CA PHE A 338 28.31 -1.23 -12.36
C PHE A 338 28.25 -2.43 -13.29
N GLN A 339 28.83 -2.33 -14.49
CA GLN A 339 28.84 -3.38 -15.51
C GLN A 339 27.46 -4.00 -15.73
N ASP A 340 26.46 -3.12 -15.89
CA ASP A 340 25.07 -3.47 -16.12
C ASP A 340 24.46 -4.41 -15.05
N LYS A 341 24.81 -4.21 -13.77
CA LYS A 341 24.31 -4.94 -12.61
C LYS A 341 24.14 -4.00 -11.42
N ILE A 342 23.26 -4.37 -10.51
CA ILE A 342 23.24 -3.82 -9.15
C ILE A 342 24.27 -4.58 -8.31
N TRP A 343 25.04 -3.85 -7.51
CA TRP A 343 26.00 -4.41 -6.57
C TRP A 343 25.72 -3.89 -5.16
N ILE A 344 25.97 -4.72 -4.16
CA ILE A 344 26.01 -4.31 -2.76
C ILE A 344 27.31 -4.79 -2.12
N ALA A 345 27.83 -4.03 -1.17
CA ALA A 345 29.09 -4.35 -0.48
C ALA A 345 29.05 -3.94 0.99
N GLY A 346 29.50 -4.82 1.88
CA GLY A 346 29.61 -4.57 3.33
C GLY A 346 28.27 -4.47 4.03
N GLY A 347 28.21 -3.61 5.05
CA GLY A 347 27.03 -3.33 5.87
C GLY A 347 26.96 -4.12 7.15
N HIS A 348 26.03 -3.72 8.01
CA HIS A 348 25.78 -4.30 9.33
C HIS A 348 24.78 -5.44 9.25
N ALA A 349 25.26 -6.66 9.06
CA ALA A 349 24.46 -7.90 9.02
C ALA A 349 24.48 -8.66 10.34
N GLN A 350 24.95 -8.02 11.43
CA GLN A 350 25.10 -8.64 12.75
C GLN A 350 25.82 -10.00 12.69
N PRO A 351 27.17 -10.01 12.58
CA PRO A 351 28.09 -8.87 12.68
C PRO A 351 28.28 -8.11 11.35
N LEU A 352 29.12 -7.06 11.41
CA LEU A 352 29.67 -6.40 10.23
C LEU A 352 30.35 -7.39 9.30
N ASN A 353 30.26 -7.14 7.99
CA ASN A 353 30.85 -8.00 6.99
C ASN A 353 31.55 -7.21 5.88
N SER A 354 32.28 -7.92 5.03
CA SER A 354 32.87 -7.39 3.80
C SER A 354 32.44 -8.20 2.57
N GLN A 355 31.24 -8.78 2.62
CA GLN A 355 30.67 -9.51 1.50
C GLN A 355 30.33 -8.57 0.35
N VAL A 356 30.45 -9.07 -0.86
CA VAL A 356 30.01 -8.37 -2.08
C VAL A 356 29.05 -9.27 -2.87
N TRP A 357 27.92 -8.71 -3.23
CA TRP A 357 26.86 -9.40 -3.97
C TRP A 357 26.46 -8.61 -5.21
N THR A 358 25.93 -9.29 -6.22
CA THR A 358 25.44 -8.64 -7.44
C THR A 358 24.12 -9.21 -7.91
N LEU A 359 23.33 -8.38 -8.57
CA LEU A 359 22.07 -8.73 -9.21
C LEU A 359 22.09 -8.26 -10.67
N TYR A 360 21.92 -9.17 -11.60
CA TYR A 360 21.72 -8.84 -13.00
C TYR A 360 20.23 -8.91 -13.36
N VAL A 361 19.67 -7.82 -13.86
CA VAL A 361 18.30 -7.77 -14.39
C VAL A 361 18.38 -7.72 -15.91
N PRO A 362 17.94 -8.75 -16.65
CA PRO A 362 17.94 -8.74 -18.12
C PRO A 362 17.16 -7.53 -18.68
N PRO A 363 17.59 -6.91 -19.78
CA PRO A 363 16.91 -5.73 -20.35
C PRO A 363 15.42 -5.92 -20.61
N ASN A 364 15.05 -7.12 -21.07
CA ASN A 364 13.66 -7.49 -21.38
C ASN A 364 12.90 -8.12 -20.19
N TRP A 365 13.51 -8.20 -19.00
CA TRP A 365 12.88 -8.84 -17.84
C TRP A 365 11.58 -8.13 -17.43
N PHE A 366 11.58 -6.81 -17.41
CA PHE A 366 10.38 -6.02 -17.10
C PHE A 366 9.29 -6.14 -18.19
N ASP A 367 9.69 -6.34 -19.46
CA ASP A 367 8.74 -6.58 -20.54
C ASP A 367 8.17 -7.99 -20.46
N GLN A 368 8.99 -8.96 -20.05
CA GLN A 368 8.55 -10.32 -19.74
C GLN A 368 7.65 -10.35 -18.49
N GLN A 369 7.94 -9.54 -17.46
CA GLN A 369 7.06 -9.35 -16.31
C GLN A 369 5.77 -8.62 -16.72
N LYS A 370 5.84 -7.60 -17.57
CA LYS A 370 4.65 -7.01 -18.21
C LYS A 370 3.92 -8.05 -19.07
N GLN A 371 4.61 -8.97 -19.71
CA GLN A 371 4.01 -10.09 -20.44
C GLN A 371 3.53 -11.20 -19.52
N SER A 372 4.15 -11.45 -18.37
CA SER A 372 3.67 -12.39 -17.34
C SER A 372 2.58 -11.78 -16.45
N VAL A 373 2.60 -10.46 -16.24
CA VAL A 373 1.50 -9.67 -15.67
C VAL A 373 0.54 -9.23 -16.79
N SER A 374 0.97 -9.09 -18.03
CA SER A 374 0.17 -8.89 -19.25
C SER A 374 -0.12 -10.17 -20.02
N SER A 375 0.07 -11.34 -19.45
CA SER A 375 -0.82 -12.47 -19.71
C SER A 375 -2.21 -12.19 -19.16
N HIS A 376 -2.61 -10.92 -19.13
CA HIS A 376 -3.98 -10.44 -19.21
C HIS A 376 -4.54 -10.70 -20.63
N ALA A 377 -4.00 -11.68 -21.31
CA ALA A 377 -4.66 -12.59 -22.22
C ALA A 377 -5.73 -13.42 -21.48
N ASP A 378 -5.92 -13.18 -20.16
CA ASP A 378 -6.88 -13.93 -19.35
C ASP A 378 -8.32 -13.60 -19.74
N PHE A 379 -8.54 -12.43 -20.34
CA PHE A 379 -9.87 -11.98 -20.80
C PHE A 379 -9.79 -11.40 -22.23
N PRO A 380 -9.28 -12.16 -23.21
CA PRO A 380 -9.02 -11.62 -24.55
C PRO A 380 -10.27 -11.12 -25.27
N LYS A 381 -11.41 -11.80 -25.08
CA LYS A 381 -12.70 -11.41 -25.65
C LYS A 381 -13.21 -10.10 -25.03
N THR A 382 -13.24 -10.03 -23.71
CA THR A 382 -13.70 -8.84 -22.97
C THR A 382 -12.78 -7.65 -23.26
N MET A 383 -11.46 -7.84 -23.19
CA MET A 383 -10.50 -6.77 -23.43
C MET A 383 -10.51 -6.25 -24.86
N THR A 384 -10.75 -7.12 -25.86
CA THR A 384 -10.91 -6.70 -27.25
C THR A 384 -12.09 -5.76 -27.40
N LYS A 385 -13.25 -6.09 -26.82
CA LYS A 385 -14.44 -5.23 -26.84
C LYS A 385 -14.22 -3.91 -26.11
N LEU A 386 -13.66 -3.96 -24.89
CA LEU A 386 -13.38 -2.76 -24.10
C LEU A 386 -12.47 -1.79 -24.85
N LYS A 387 -11.38 -2.29 -25.43
CA LYS A 387 -10.43 -1.47 -26.22
C LYS A 387 -11.03 -0.93 -27.51
N ALA A 388 -11.97 -1.65 -28.14
CA ALA A 388 -12.68 -1.21 -29.33
C ALA A 388 -13.81 -0.22 -29.02
N GLY A 389 -14.13 0.06 -27.74
CA GLY A 389 -15.29 0.86 -27.35
C GLY A 389 -16.62 0.17 -27.66
N GLU A 390 -16.62 -1.15 -27.84
CA GLU A 390 -17.80 -1.97 -28.02
C GLU A 390 -18.43 -2.35 -26.66
N PRO A 391 -19.75 -2.56 -26.61
CA PRO A 391 -20.40 -3.04 -25.40
C PRO A 391 -19.81 -4.37 -24.93
N ALA A 392 -19.23 -4.39 -23.71
CA ALA A 392 -18.72 -5.59 -23.06
C ALA A 392 -19.60 -5.91 -21.85
N LYS A 393 -20.29 -7.04 -21.88
CA LYS A 393 -21.26 -7.43 -20.86
C LYS A 393 -20.56 -8.16 -19.70
N VAL A 394 -20.56 -7.53 -18.53
CA VAL A 394 -19.91 -8.04 -17.31
C VAL A 394 -20.98 -8.35 -16.26
N VAL A 395 -21.10 -9.61 -15.86
CA VAL A 395 -22.01 -10.04 -14.79
C VAL A 395 -21.20 -10.22 -13.50
N CYS A 396 -21.58 -9.49 -12.44
CA CYS A 396 -21.02 -9.68 -11.10
C CYS A 396 -21.93 -10.63 -10.31
N PHE A 397 -21.45 -11.85 -10.10
CA PHE A 397 -22.22 -12.95 -9.48
C PHE A 397 -21.74 -13.21 -8.06
N GLY A 398 -22.61 -12.99 -7.06
CA GLY A 398 -22.21 -13.09 -5.67
C GLY A 398 -23.36 -13.04 -4.65
N ASP A 399 -23.00 -12.73 -3.44
CA ASP A 399 -23.88 -12.63 -2.28
C ASP A 399 -24.24 -11.18 -1.91
N SER A 400 -24.36 -10.86 -0.61
CA SER A 400 -24.68 -9.52 -0.12
C SER A 400 -23.59 -8.49 -0.43
N VAL A 401 -22.33 -8.89 -0.54
CA VAL A 401 -21.24 -7.98 -0.91
C VAL A 401 -21.36 -7.53 -2.37
N THR A 402 -21.93 -8.37 -3.23
CA THR A 402 -22.17 -8.01 -4.64
C THR A 402 -23.47 -7.20 -4.80
N GLY A 403 -24.49 -7.49 -4.00
CA GLY A 403 -25.82 -6.87 -4.10
C GLY A 403 -25.84 -5.40 -3.65
N VAL A 404 -26.93 -4.70 -4.02
CA VAL A 404 -27.19 -3.33 -3.57
C VAL A 404 -28.03 -3.36 -2.31
N TYR A 405 -27.43 -3.00 -1.17
CA TYR A 405 -28.07 -3.03 0.14
C TYR A 405 -27.69 -1.79 0.98
N TYR A 406 -28.11 -1.75 2.24
CA TYR A 406 -27.84 -0.64 3.15
C TYR A 406 -26.34 -0.36 3.36
N HIS A 407 -25.47 -1.34 3.16
CA HIS A 407 -24.01 -1.17 3.31
C HIS A 407 -23.42 -0.08 2.42
N THR A 408 -24.08 0.24 1.33
CA THR A 408 -23.61 1.17 0.30
C THR A 408 -24.63 2.26 -0.04
N GLY A 409 -25.32 2.75 0.97
CA GLY A 409 -26.33 3.80 0.79
C GLY A 409 -27.58 3.36 0.04
N SER A 410 -27.81 2.07 -0.17
CA SER A 410 -28.98 1.46 -0.83
C SER A 410 -29.19 1.83 -2.30
N ARG A 411 -28.16 2.35 -2.99
CA ARG A 411 -28.33 2.84 -4.38
C ARG A 411 -27.45 2.09 -5.38
N ARG A 412 -26.21 1.83 -5.06
CA ARG A 412 -25.20 1.20 -5.92
C ARG A 412 -24.27 0.31 -5.12
N ALA A 413 -23.47 -0.51 -5.80
CA ALA A 413 -22.52 -1.42 -5.18
C ALA A 413 -21.20 -1.43 -5.95
N TYR A 414 -20.28 -2.34 -5.63
CA TYR A 414 -19.00 -2.43 -6.36
C TYR A 414 -19.20 -2.73 -7.85
N THR A 415 -20.31 -3.34 -8.25
CA THR A 415 -20.66 -3.56 -9.67
C THR A 415 -20.70 -2.25 -10.45
N ASP A 416 -21.38 -1.23 -9.89
CA ASP A 416 -21.43 0.10 -10.51
C ASP A 416 -20.06 0.77 -10.50
N MET A 417 -19.32 0.61 -9.40
CA MET A 417 -17.97 1.13 -9.25
C MET A 417 -16.99 0.46 -10.22
N LEU A 418 -17.17 -0.85 -10.48
CA LEU A 418 -16.36 -1.59 -11.45
C LEU A 418 -16.57 -1.07 -12.88
N GLY A 419 -17.79 -0.72 -13.25
CA GLY A 419 -18.05 -0.07 -14.54
C GLY A 419 -17.23 1.21 -14.69
N ILE A 420 -17.29 2.11 -13.70
CA ILE A 420 -16.50 3.35 -13.68
C ILE A 420 -14.98 3.05 -13.69
N ALA A 421 -14.54 2.04 -12.93
CA ALA A 421 -13.13 1.65 -12.88
C ALA A 421 -12.63 1.13 -14.23
N LEU A 422 -13.43 0.31 -14.93
CA LEU A 422 -13.11 -0.19 -16.28
C LEU A 422 -13.03 0.95 -17.31
N GLU A 423 -13.95 1.92 -17.26
CA GLU A 423 -13.91 3.11 -18.13
C GLU A 423 -12.64 3.96 -17.86
N LYS A 424 -12.24 4.11 -16.58
CA LYS A 424 -10.99 4.80 -16.23
C LYS A 424 -9.75 4.00 -16.65
N ALA A 425 -9.77 2.67 -16.51
CA ALA A 425 -8.65 1.79 -16.84
C ALA A 425 -8.45 1.65 -18.35
N VAL A 426 -9.55 1.72 -19.13
CA VAL A 426 -9.59 1.64 -20.59
C VAL A 426 -10.46 2.77 -21.12
N PRO A 427 -9.90 3.98 -21.31
CA PRO A 427 -10.66 5.14 -21.74
C PRO A 427 -11.41 4.91 -23.06
N GLY A 428 -12.70 5.27 -23.08
CA GLY A 428 -13.60 5.05 -24.24
C GLY A 428 -14.28 3.67 -24.26
N SER A 429 -13.98 2.80 -23.30
CA SER A 429 -14.67 1.50 -23.16
C SER A 429 -16.16 1.68 -22.78
N LYS A 430 -16.96 0.65 -23.05
CA LYS A 430 -18.41 0.61 -22.75
C LYS A 430 -18.75 -0.67 -21.99
N PRO A 431 -18.41 -0.80 -20.69
CA PRO A 431 -18.82 -1.94 -19.90
C PRO A 431 -20.33 -1.90 -19.61
N GLU A 432 -21.04 -2.98 -19.94
CA GLU A 432 -22.44 -3.19 -19.56
C GLU A 432 -22.49 -4.03 -18.29
N MET A 433 -22.69 -3.38 -17.14
CA MET A 433 -22.64 -4.02 -15.83
C MET A 433 -23.96 -4.64 -15.44
N ILE A 434 -23.95 -5.91 -15.01
CA ILE A 434 -25.11 -6.61 -14.48
C ILE A 434 -24.81 -7.09 -13.07
N ASN A 435 -25.59 -6.62 -12.10
CA ASN A 435 -25.49 -7.04 -10.72
C ASN A 435 -26.36 -8.28 -10.46
N ALA A 436 -25.74 -9.43 -10.21
CA ALA A 436 -26.37 -10.69 -9.85
C ALA A 436 -26.08 -11.10 -8.39
N GLY A 437 -25.95 -10.12 -7.48
CA GLY A 437 -25.77 -10.32 -6.06
C GLY A 437 -27.10 -10.52 -5.31
N ILE A 438 -27.18 -11.54 -4.43
CA ILE A 438 -28.33 -11.76 -3.55
C ILE A 438 -27.86 -12.04 -2.12
N SER A 439 -28.38 -11.25 -1.16
CA SER A 439 -27.99 -11.36 0.25
C SER A 439 -28.23 -12.75 0.82
N GLY A 440 -27.27 -13.22 1.61
CA GLY A 440 -27.35 -14.50 2.30
C GLY A 440 -27.15 -15.72 1.40
N HIS A 441 -26.99 -15.56 0.09
CA HIS A 441 -26.79 -16.69 -0.81
C HIS A 441 -25.39 -17.32 -0.67
N THR A 442 -25.36 -18.63 -0.86
CA THR A 442 -24.18 -19.49 -0.92
C THR A 442 -23.95 -19.97 -2.35
N THR A 443 -22.86 -20.69 -2.60
CA THR A 443 -22.62 -21.36 -3.90
C THR A 443 -23.69 -22.37 -4.27
N VAL A 444 -24.38 -23.00 -3.30
CA VAL A 444 -25.54 -23.86 -3.56
C VAL A 444 -26.73 -23.06 -4.16
N ASN A 445 -27.03 -21.90 -3.55
CA ASN A 445 -28.04 -21.00 -4.10
C ASN A 445 -27.60 -20.42 -5.45
N ALA A 446 -26.31 -20.14 -5.62
CA ALA A 446 -25.75 -19.68 -6.88
C ALA A 446 -26.11 -20.65 -8.03
N LEU A 447 -25.82 -21.93 -7.85
CA LEU A 447 -26.14 -22.97 -8.87
C LEU A 447 -27.62 -23.05 -9.21
N SER A 448 -28.51 -22.85 -8.25
CA SER A 448 -29.96 -22.90 -8.51
C SER A 448 -30.50 -21.73 -9.33
N ARG A 449 -29.73 -20.64 -9.47
CA ARG A 449 -30.15 -19.40 -10.14
C ARG A 449 -29.23 -18.94 -11.28
N ILE A 450 -28.14 -19.66 -11.51
CA ILE A 450 -27.10 -19.25 -12.48
C ILE A 450 -27.66 -19.04 -13.88
N GLU A 451 -28.57 -19.94 -14.34
CA GLU A 451 -29.22 -19.80 -15.63
C GLU A 451 -30.02 -18.50 -15.75
N ARG A 452 -30.85 -18.21 -14.73
CA ARG A 452 -31.68 -17.01 -14.69
C ARG A 452 -30.90 -15.71 -14.58
N ASP A 453 -29.86 -15.69 -13.73
CA ASP A 453 -29.20 -14.43 -13.31
C ASP A 453 -27.92 -14.16 -14.03
N VAL A 454 -27.31 -15.16 -14.68
CA VAL A 454 -26.01 -15.07 -15.35
C VAL A 454 -26.08 -15.50 -16.81
N LEU A 455 -26.39 -16.79 -17.08
CA LEU A 455 -26.18 -17.40 -18.39
C LEU A 455 -27.12 -16.85 -19.46
N LYS A 456 -28.40 -16.56 -19.13
CA LYS A 456 -29.36 -15.93 -20.05
C LYS A 456 -28.89 -14.60 -20.64
N HIS A 457 -28.00 -13.89 -19.93
CA HIS A 457 -27.46 -12.60 -20.38
C HIS A 457 -26.35 -12.76 -21.43
N ARG A 458 -25.85 -13.98 -21.65
CA ARG A 458 -24.71 -14.27 -22.52
C ARG A 458 -23.55 -13.31 -22.26
N PRO A 459 -23.00 -13.32 -21.02
CA PRO A 459 -21.95 -12.38 -20.64
C PRO A 459 -20.65 -12.61 -21.42
N ASP A 460 -19.86 -11.54 -21.56
CA ASP A 460 -18.49 -11.66 -22.01
C ASP A 460 -17.59 -12.07 -20.85
N LEU A 461 -17.85 -11.52 -19.64
CA LEU A 461 -17.13 -11.82 -18.41
C LEU A 461 -18.08 -12.04 -17.23
N VAL A 462 -17.77 -13.01 -16.39
CA VAL A 462 -18.45 -13.23 -15.10
C VAL A 462 -17.42 -13.11 -13.97
N THR A 463 -17.61 -12.18 -13.03
CA THR A 463 -16.87 -12.19 -11.76
C THR A 463 -17.65 -13.01 -10.74
N VAL A 464 -17.00 -13.94 -10.04
CA VAL A 464 -17.64 -14.87 -9.09
C VAL A 464 -17.08 -14.64 -7.69
N MET A 465 -17.90 -14.09 -6.78
CA MET A 465 -17.52 -13.75 -5.41
C MET A 465 -18.50 -14.35 -4.40
N PHE A 466 -18.16 -15.51 -3.85
CA PHE A 466 -18.88 -16.21 -2.78
C PHE A 466 -17.89 -16.69 -1.72
N GLY A 467 -18.39 -17.11 -0.56
CA GLY A 467 -17.58 -17.69 0.51
C GLY A 467 -17.99 -17.22 1.90
N LEU A 468 -18.39 -15.96 2.08
CA LEU A 468 -18.78 -15.41 3.39
C LEU A 468 -19.96 -16.20 4.02
N ASN A 469 -20.95 -16.57 3.23
CA ASN A 469 -22.09 -17.35 3.69
C ASN A 469 -21.81 -18.85 3.64
N ASP A 470 -20.98 -19.29 2.71
CA ASP A 470 -20.56 -20.69 2.61
C ASP A 470 -19.81 -21.16 3.85
N THR A 471 -18.95 -20.31 4.45
CA THR A 471 -18.25 -20.63 5.70
C THR A 471 -19.16 -21.11 6.82
N THR A 472 -20.43 -20.72 6.83
CA THR A 472 -21.40 -21.09 7.87
C THR A 472 -22.32 -22.23 7.48
N ARG A 473 -22.50 -22.52 6.18
CA ARG A 473 -23.58 -23.36 5.69
C ARG A 473 -23.20 -24.43 4.67
N VAL A 474 -22.03 -24.34 4.04
CA VAL A 474 -21.60 -25.25 3.00
C VAL A 474 -20.29 -25.91 3.40
N PRO A 475 -20.20 -27.24 3.43
CA PRO A 475 -18.92 -27.92 3.66
C PRO A 475 -17.87 -27.52 2.62
N LEU A 476 -16.59 -27.48 3.01
CA LEU A 476 -15.50 -27.00 2.17
C LEU A 476 -15.37 -27.77 0.85
N ALA A 477 -15.57 -29.11 0.88
CA ALA A 477 -15.53 -29.94 -0.31
C ALA A 477 -16.69 -29.66 -1.28
N ASP A 478 -17.90 -29.37 -0.76
CA ASP A 478 -19.04 -28.99 -1.59
C ASP A 478 -18.87 -27.58 -2.17
N TYR A 479 -18.28 -26.66 -1.40
CA TYR A 479 -17.92 -25.33 -1.89
C TYR A 479 -16.98 -25.40 -3.09
N GLU A 480 -15.93 -26.23 -3.00
CA GLU A 480 -14.98 -26.50 -4.08
C GLU A 480 -15.71 -27.04 -5.32
N LYS A 481 -16.53 -28.09 -5.15
CA LYS A 481 -17.32 -28.69 -6.24
C LYS A 481 -18.27 -27.67 -6.88
N ASN A 482 -18.90 -26.84 -6.08
CA ASN A 482 -19.82 -25.81 -6.57
C ASN A 482 -19.10 -24.76 -7.43
N LEU A 483 -17.89 -24.31 -7.01
CA LEU A 483 -17.09 -23.38 -7.80
C LEU A 483 -16.69 -23.98 -9.16
N HIS A 484 -16.25 -25.26 -9.19
CA HIS A 484 -15.98 -25.96 -10.44
C HIS A 484 -17.19 -25.97 -11.38
N SER A 485 -18.39 -26.25 -10.85
CA SER A 485 -19.63 -26.27 -11.62
C SER A 485 -20.01 -24.87 -12.13
N ILE A 486 -19.85 -23.82 -11.32
CA ILE A 486 -20.13 -22.43 -11.72
C ILE A 486 -19.20 -22.03 -12.88
N VAL A 487 -17.89 -22.27 -12.73
CA VAL A 487 -16.91 -21.95 -13.78
C VAL A 487 -17.23 -22.69 -15.08
N LYS A 488 -17.52 -23.99 -14.98
CA LYS A 488 -17.86 -24.80 -16.15
C LYS A 488 -19.08 -24.24 -16.89
N GLN A 489 -20.18 -23.98 -16.18
CA GLN A 489 -21.41 -23.47 -16.79
C GLN A 489 -21.23 -22.11 -17.45
N CYS A 490 -20.44 -21.20 -16.84
CA CYS A 490 -20.09 -19.91 -17.45
C CYS A 490 -19.30 -20.11 -18.75
N ARG A 491 -18.30 -20.99 -18.74
CA ARG A 491 -17.49 -21.30 -19.93
C ARG A 491 -18.29 -22.00 -21.03
N ASP A 492 -19.25 -22.85 -20.69
CA ASP A 492 -20.11 -23.56 -21.66
C ASP A 492 -20.94 -22.56 -22.52
N VAL A 493 -21.24 -21.36 -22.03
CA VAL A 493 -21.88 -20.28 -22.81
C VAL A 493 -20.88 -19.29 -23.43
N GLY A 494 -19.57 -19.58 -23.34
CA GLY A 494 -18.50 -18.76 -23.93
C GLY A 494 -18.12 -17.53 -23.12
N ALA A 495 -18.49 -17.46 -21.84
CA ALA A 495 -18.07 -16.39 -20.94
C ALA A 495 -16.66 -16.62 -20.41
N GLU A 496 -15.89 -15.55 -20.30
CA GLU A 496 -14.67 -15.51 -19.50
C GLU A 496 -15.04 -15.42 -18.01
N VAL A 497 -14.18 -15.95 -17.12
CA VAL A 497 -14.48 -16.01 -15.68
C VAL A 497 -13.32 -15.47 -14.88
N LEU A 498 -13.62 -14.57 -13.93
CA LEU A 498 -12.71 -14.11 -12.87
C LEU A 498 -13.24 -14.61 -11.52
N LEU A 499 -12.53 -15.51 -10.87
CA LEU A 499 -12.80 -15.89 -9.49
C LEU A 499 -12.32 -14.80 -8.53
N CYS A 500 -13.07 -14.58 -7.45
CA CYS A 500 -12.72 -13.58 -6.46
C CYS A 500 -12.76 -14.22 -5.07
N THR A 501 -11.71 -14.05 -4.29
CA THR A 501 -11.81 -14.35 -2.86
C THR A 501 -12.75 -13.33 -2.20
N PRO A 502 -13.53 -13.72 -1.16
CA PRO A 502 -14.30 -12.74 -0.38
C PRO A 502 -13.39 -11.68 0.26
N ASN A 503 -13.96 -10.55 0.69
CA ASN A 503 -13.24 -9.54 1.43
C ASN A 503 -12.79 -10.02 2.82
N ALA A 504 -11.76 -9.37 3.39
CA ALA A 504 -11.37 -9.56 4.79
C ALA A 504 -12.49 -9.03 5.72
N VAL A 505 -12.68 -9.70 6.87
CA VAL A 505 -13.76 -9.43 7.82
C VAL A 505 -13.21 -9.16 9.24
N ILE A 506 -14.00 -8.56 10.10
CA ILE A 506 -13.80 -8.58 11.55
C ILE A 506 -14.24 -9.95 12.04
N THR A 507 -13.38 -10.65 12.79
CA THR A 507 -13.67 -11.98 13.33
C THR A 507 -14.89 -11.94 14.23
N THR A 508 -15.87 -12.81 13.97
CA THR A 508 -17.01 -13.04 14.83
C THR A 508 -17.10 -14.53 15.19
N GLY A 509 -17.88 -14.88 16.21
CA GLY A 509 -18.08 -16.27 16.61
C GLY A 509 -18.69 -17.12 15.47
N SER A 510 -19.54 -16.55 14.64
CA SER A 510 -20.14 -17.23 13.49
C SER A 510 -19.24 -17.24 12.24
N ARG A 511 -18.30 -16.30 12.11
CA ARG A 511 -17.37 -16.17 10.98
C ARG A 511 -15.95 -15.92 11.47
N PRO A 512 -15.28 -16.93 12.03
CA PRO A 512 -13.87 -16.80 12.42
C PRO A 512 -13.01 -16.68 11.16
N THR A 513 -12.06 -15.74 11.21
CA THR A 513 -11.12 -15.45 10.10
C THR A 513 -10.38 -16.69 9.63
N GLU A 514 -9.95 -17.56 10.54
CA GLU A 514 -9.24 -18.82 10.25
C GLU A 514 -10.08 -19.79 9.37
N LYS A 515 -11.39 -19.78 9.56
CA LYS A 515 -12.28 -20.57 8.72
C LYS A 515 -12.41 -19.95 7.33
N LEU A 516 -12.55 -18.63 7.25
CA LEU A 516 -12.68 -17.91 5.97
C LEU A 516 -11.43 -18.09 5.09
N ILE A 517 -10.22 -18.10 5.68
CA ILE A 517 -8.96 -18.34 4.97
C ILE A 517 -9.02 -19.65 4.18
N LYS A 518 -9.56 -20.74 4.77
CA LYS A 518 -9.70 -22.04 4.08
C LYS A 518 -10.60 -21.96 2.84
N TYR A 519 -11.64 -21.13 2.86
CA TYR A 519 -12.50 -20.91 1.70
C TYR A 519 -11.82 -20.05 0.63
N CYS A 520 -11.01 -19.06 1.04
CA CYS A 520 -10.14 -18.31 0.12
C CYS A 520 -9.11 -19.24 -0.56
N ASP A 521 -8.52 -20.19 0.19
CA ASP A 521 -7.57 -21.16 -0.35
C ASP A 521 -8.21 -22.08 -1.39
N VAL A 522 -9.48 -22.44 -1.21
CA VAL A 522 -10.25 -23.20 -2.22
C VAL A 522 -10.44 -22.35 -3.49
N VAL A 523 -10.74 -21.05 -3.39
CA VAL A 523 -10.85 -20.18 -4.57
C VAL A 523 -9.53 -20.15 -5.35
N ARG A 524 -8.40 -19.97 -4.66
CA ARG A 524 -7.05 -20.00 -5.26
C ARG A 524 -6.74 -21.34 -5.91
N LYS A 525 -7.07 -22.44 -5.22
CA LYS A 525 -6.91 -23.82 -5.71
C LYS A 525 -7.70 -24.05 -7.01
N VAL A 526 -9.01 -23.75 -7.00
CA VAL A 526 -9.90 -23.93 -8.17
C VAL A 526 -9.44 -23.05 -9.34
N GLY A 527 -9.03 -21.80 -9.06
CA GLY A 527 -8.43 -20.93 -10.07
C GLY A 527 -7.23 -21.56 -10.74
N LYS A 528 -6.30 -22.13 -9.97
CA LYS A 528 -5.14 -22.84 -10.48
C LYS A 528 -5.51 -24.10 -11.27
N GLU A 529 -6.40 -24.96 -10.74
CA GLU A 529 -6.80 -26.22 -11.37
C GLU A 529 -7.50 -26.03 -12.71
N LEU A 530 -8.37 -25.00 -12.79
CA LEU A 530 -9.14 -24.70 -13.98
C LEU A 530 -8.49 -23.67 -14.90
N ASN A 531 -7.30 -23.19 -14.55
CA ASN A 531 -6.65 -22.07 -15.23
C ASN A 531 -7.63 -20.89 -15.38
N VAL A 532 -8.14 -20.41 -14.26
CA VAL A 532 -9.03 -19.24 -14.14
C VAL A 532 -8.34 -18.18 -13.31
N PRO A 533 -8.24 -16.94 -13.76
CA PRO A 533 -7.68 -15.83 -12.99
C PRO A 533 -8.41 -15.64 -11.66
N VAL A 534 -7.66 -15.24 -10.64
CA VAL A 534 -8.18 -14.98 -9.29
C VAL A 534 -7.86 -13.54 -8.86
N CYS A 535 -8.89 -12.77 -8.57
CA CYS A 535 -8.76 -11.52 -7.82
C CYS A 535 -8.70 -11.84 -6.32
N ASP A 536 -7.52 -11.77 -5.73
CA ASP A 536 -7.33 -12.08 -4.30
C ASP A 536 -7.61 -10.88 -3.40
N ALA A 537 -8.89 -10.49 -3.33
CA ALA A 537 -9.35 -9.36 -2.53
C ALA A 537 -9.09 -9.57 -1.03
N TYR A 538 -9.19 -10.81 -0.54
CA TYR A 538 -8.91 -11.15 0.86
C TYR A 538 -7.48 -10.76 1.26
N GLU A 539 -6.49 -11.19 0.48
CA GLU A 539 -5.09 -10.92 0.77
C GLU A 539 -4.77 -9.42 0.69
N GLN A 540 -5.25 -8.74 -0.37
CA GLN A 540 -5.00 -7.31 -0.55
C GLN A 540 -5.58 -6.47 0.61
N LEU A 541 -6.79 -6.79 1.06
CA LEU A 541 -7.41 -6.10 2.19
C LEU A 541 -6.78 -6.49 3.54
N THR A 542 -6.25 -7.71 3.67
CA THR A 542 -5.50 -8.16 4.85
C THR A 542 -4.15 -7.44 4.95
N VAL A 543 -3.47 -7.23 3.83
CA VAL A 543 -2.24 -6.41 3.78
C VAL A 543 -2.53 -4.98 4.22
N LEU A 544 -3.60 -4.37 3.70
CA LEU A 544 -4.04 -3.03 4.14
C LEU A 544 -4.33 -3.00 5.65
N ARG A 545 -5.07 -4.00 6.16
CA ARG A 545 -5.41 -4.10 7.59
C ARG A 545 -4.18 -4.17 8.49
N LYS A 546 -3.15 -4.91 8.07
CA LYS A 546 -1.89 -5.00 8.82
C LYS A 546 -1.11 -3.68 8.79
N LYS A 547 -1.15 -2.98 7.66
CA LYS A 547 -0.42 -1.72 7.45
C LYS A 547 -1.11 -0.54 8.14
N ASP A 548 -2.41 -0.40 7.97
CA ASP A 548 -3.24 0.69 8.51
C ASP A 548 -4.59 0.12 8.96
N PRO A 549 -4.68 -0.31 10.23
CA PRO A 549 -5.92 -0.88 10.78
C PRO A 549 -7.11 0.08 10.72
N LEU A 550 -6.88 1.39 10.93
CA LEU A 550 -7.95 2.38 10.88
C LEU A 550 -8.44 2.61 9.45
N ALA A 551 -7.55 2.80 8.49
CA ALA A 551 -7.93 2.93 7.09
C ALA A 551 -8.73 1.71 6.61
N TRP A 552 -8.31 0.49 6.98
CA TRP A 552 -9.08 -0.71 6.68
C TRP A 552 -10.44 -0.73 7.39
N ARG A 553 -10.51 -0.33 8.69
CA ARG A 553 -11.76 -0.28 9.45
C ARG A 553 -12.78 0.67 8.81
N LEU A 554 -12.32 1.78 8.28
CA LEU A 554 -13.15 2.77 7.57
C LEU A 554 -13.69 2.27 6.21
N LEU A 555 -13.20 1.14 5.70
CA LEU A 555 -13.79 0.46 4.53
C LEU A 555 -14.96 -0.45 4.87
N MET A 556 -15.24 -0.68 6.17
CA MET A 556 -16.25 -1.65 6.61
C MET A 556 -17.51 -0.95 7.09
N SER A 557 -18.67 -1.46 6.66
CA SER A 557 -19.99 -1.02 7.09
C SER A 557 -20.45 -1.71 8.37
N ASP A 558 -20.14 -2.98 8.50
CA ASP A 558 -20.32 -3.82 9.68
C ASP A 558 -19.14 -4.80 9.81
N GLU A 559 -19.30 -5.90 10.54
CA GLU A 559 -18.22 -6.86 10.78
C GLU A 559 -17.79 -7.63 9.52
N ILE A 560 -18.67 -7.74 8.52
CA ILE A 560 -18.44 -8.59 7.34
C ILE A 560 -18.62 -7.89 5.99
N HIS A 561 -19.38 -6.79 5.96
CA HIS A 561 -19.67 -6.08 4.72
C HIS A 561 -18.82 -4.82 4.57
N PRO A 562 -18.19 -4.61 3.43
CA PRO A 562 -17.60 -3.31 3.11
C PRO A 562 -18.68 -2.24 2.92
N ASN A 563 -18.36 -1.00 3.25
CA ASN A 563 -19.13 0.17 2.85
C ASN A 563 -18.77 0.59 1.41
N MET A 564 -19.27 1.74 0.90
CA MET A 564 -18.96 2.18 -0.46
C MET A 564 -17.48 2.46 -0.67
N ALA A 565 -16.75 2.95 0.35
CA ALA A 565 -15.30 3.10 0.23
C ALA A 565 -14.62 1.74 0.03
N GLY A 566 -15.05 0.70 0.76
CA GLY A 566 -14.61 -0.67 0.56
C GLY A 566 -15.04 -1.26 -0.79
N HIS A 567 -16.25 -0.95 -1.26
CA HIS A 567 -16.73 -1.35 -2.59
C HIS A 567 -15.94 -0.69 -3.72
N LYS A 568 -15.53 0.58 -3.57
CA LYS A 568 -14.61 1.23 -4.50
C LYS A 568 -13.28 0.50 -4.53
N LYS A 569 -12.75 0.13 -3.36
CA LYS A 569 -11.49 -0.62 -3.27
C LYS A 569 -11.58 -1.99 -3.94
N LEU A 570 -12.68 -2.73 -3.74
CA LEU A 570 -12.94 -3.99 -4.45
C LEU A 570 -12.99 -3.79 -5.97
N ALA A 571 -13.69 -2.75 -6.43
CA ALA A 571 -13.79 -2.43 -7.86
C ALA A 571 -12.43 -2.06 -8.48
N GLU A 572 -11.58 -1.33 -7.76
CA GLU A 572 -10.20 -1.03 -8.16
C GLU A 572 -9.39 -2.33 -8.36
N LEU A 573 -9.45 -3.25 -7.40
CA LEU A 573 -8.76 -4.55 -7.47
C LEU A 573 -9.27 -5.43 -8.62
N LEU A 574 -10.60 -5.45 -8.84
CA LEU A 574 -11.21 -6.19 -9.93
C LEU A 574 -10.83 -5.59 -11.30
N ALA A 575 -10.89 -4.26 -11.44
CA ALA A 575 -10.51 -3.59 -12.68
C ALA A 575 -9.02 -3.82 -13.01
N GLU A 576 -8.14 -3.77 -12.01
CA GLU A 576 -6.72 -4.10 -12.16
C GLU A 576 -6.53 -5.56 -12.57
N SER A 577 -7.26 -6.49 -11.95
CA SER A 577 -7.21 -7.92 -12.32
C SER A 577 -7.72 -8.18 -13.75
N ILE A 578 -8.65 -7.39 -14.26
CA ILE A 578 -9.21 -7.53 -15.62
C ILE A 578 -8.33 -6.86 -16.66
N THR A 579 -7.82 -5.66 -16.36
CA THR A 579 -7.19 -4.78 -17.37
C THR A 579 -5.67 -4.67 -17.25
N GLY A 580 -5.11 -5.02 -16.09
CA GLY A 580 -3.71 -4.77 -15.73
C GLY A 580 -3.41 -3.33 -15.36
N ASN A 581 -4.39 -2.44 -15.39
CA ASN A 581 -4.23 -1.02 -15.10
C ASN A 581 -4.82 -0.69 -13.73
N SER A 582 -4.01 -0.19 -12.82
CA SER A 582 -4.48 0.34 -11.54
C SER A 582 -5.19 1.68 -11.76
N VAL A 583 -6.33 1.85 -11.12
CA VAL A 583 -7.12 3.09 -11.14
C VAL A 583 -7.52 3.50 -9.73
N SER A 584 -7.90 4.75 -9.54
CA SER A 584 -8.45 5.24 -8.28
C SER A 584 -9.89 5.73 -8.46
N LEU A 585 -10.76 5.36 -7.52
CA LEU A 585 -12.15 5.79 -7.43
C LEU A 585 -12.38 6.79 -6.29
N ALA A 586 -11.33 7.35 -5.71
CA ALA A 586 -11.42 8.31 -4.61
C ALA A 586 -12.20 9.59 -4.98
N ASP A 587 -12.17 9.99 -6.25
CA ASP A 587 -12.89 11.14 -6.80
C ASP A 587 -14.37 10.89 -7.08
N VAL A 588 -14.83 9.63 -7.05
CA VAL A 588 -16.24 9.30 -7.28
C VAL A 588 -17.06 9.68 -6.06
N LYS A 589 -17.90 10.68 -6.22
CA LYS A 589 -18.73 11.23 -5.13
C LYS A 589 -20.06 10.47 -4.99
N PRO A 590 -20.75 10.59 -3.84
CA PRO A 590 -22.14 10.16 -3.71
C PRO A 590 -23.03 10.76 -4.79
N PRO A 591 -24.18 10.15 -5.11
CA PRO A 591 -25.13 10.67 -6.10
C PRO A 591 -25.56 12.10 -5.73
N THR A 592 -25.59 13.01 -6.71
CA THR A 592 -25.92 14.43 -6.50
C THR A 592 -27.36 14.65 -6.05
N LEU A 593 -28.30 13.84 -6.55
CA LEU A 593 -29.69 13.86 -6.10
C LEU A 593 -29.81 13.03 -4.81
N ALA A 594 -29.79 13.72 -3.66
CA ALA A 594 -29.82 13.08 -2.34
C ALA A 594 -31.20 12.55 -1.95
N ILE A 595 -32.28 13.18 -2.39
CA ILE A 595 -33.66 12.92 -1.97
C ILE A 595 -34.64 12.64 -3.13
N PRO A 596 -34.32 11.68 -4.04
CA PRO A 596 -35.15 11.41 -5.23
C PRO A 596 -36.56 10.94 -4.88
N ARG A 597 -36.74 10.17 -3.81
CA ARG A 597 -38.04 9.71 -3.33
C ARG A 597 -38.88 10.90 -2.85
N THR A 598 -38.33 11.73 -1.99
CA THR A 598 -38.93 12.93 -1.43
C THR A 598 -39.33 13.90 -2.55
N GLN A 599 -38.41 14.16 -3.50
CA GLN A 599 -38.69 15.01 -4.66
C GLN A 599 -39.87 14.47 -5.49
N SER A 600 -39.92 13.16 -5.74
CA SER A 600 -41.03 12.50 -6.47
C SER A 600 -42.37 12.70 -5.76
N LEU A 601 -42.41 12.58 -4.43
CA LEU A 601 -43.62 12.77 -3.62
C LEU A 601 -44.06 14.24 -3.63
N ILE A 602 -43.17 15.19 -3.55
CA ILE A 602 -43.48 16.62 -3.67
C ILE A 602 -44.12 16.90 -5.03
N LYS A 603 -43.51 16.44 -6.12
CA LYS A 603 -44.04 16.58 -7.48
C LYS A 603 -45.43 15.96 -7.65
N ALA A 604 -45.67 14.83 -6.98
CA ALA A 604 -46.94 14.14 -7.00
C ALA A 604 -47.96 14.69 -5.97
N LYS A 605 -47.62 15.72 -5.20
CA LYS A 605 -48.44 16.34 -4.13
C LYS A 605 -48.93 15.30 -3.09
N ARG A 606 -48.09 14.30 -2.80
CA ARG A 606 -48.41 13.23 -1.83
C ARG A 606 -47.80 13.58 -0.45
N PRO A 607 -48.46 13.13 0.66
CA PRO A 607 -47.87 13.24 2.00
C PRO A 607 -46.53 12.57 2.08
N ILE A 608 -45.63 13.16 2.88
CA ILE A 608 -44.23 12.72 3.07
C ILE A 608 -44.00 12.45 4.55
N LYS A 609 -43.67 11.21 4.88
CA LYS A 609 -43.36 10.80 6.23
C LYS A 609 -41.84 11.08 6.49
N VAL A 610 -41.56 11.94 7.45
CA VAL A 610 -40.20 12.32 7.80
C VAL A 610 -39.89 11.84 9.21
N ILE A 611 -38.75 11.19 9.39
CA ILE A 611 -38.13 10.98 10.69
C ILE A 611 -36.90 11.87 10.77
N ALA A 612 -36.87 12.77 11.75
CA ALA A 612 -35.79 13.75 11.84
C ALA A 612 -35.28 13.91 13.29
N MET A 613 -33.98 14.03 13.43
CA MET A 613 -33.33 14.40 14.69
C MET A 613 -33.41 15.91 14.92
N PRO A 614 -33.54 16.38 16.16
CA PRO A 614 -33.45 17.82 16.49
C PRO A 614 -32.10 18.42 16.04
N PRO A 615 -32.11 19.69 15.57
CA PRO A 615 -33.24 20.58 15.38
C PRO A 615 -33.93 20.47 14.01
N LEU A 616 -33.56 19.46 13.19
CA LEU A 616 -34.08 19.29 11.84
C LEU A 616 -35.59 18.96 11.83
N ASP A 617 -36.09 18.31 12.87
CA ASP A 617 -37.52 18.00 13.06
C ASP A 617 -38.41 19.26 13.05
N GLN A 618 -37.93 20.36 13.58
CA GLN A 618 -38.61 21.65 13.59
C GLN A 618 -38.32 22.47 12.31
N LEU A 619 -37.10 22.46 11.84
CA LEU A 619 -36.67 23.29 10.72
C LEU A 619 -37.21 22.79 9.37
N ILE A 620 -37.32 21.46 9.18
CA ILE A 620 -37.64 20.87 7.88
C ILE A 620 -39.06 21.26 7.39
N GLN A 621 -40.04 21.27 8.29
CA GLN A 621 -41.43 21.58 7.95
C GLN A 621 -41.55 23.03 7.41
N LYS A 622 -40.99 23.98 8.14
CA LYS A 622 -40.97 25.38 7.75
C LYS A 622 -40.27 25.56 6.40
N THR A 623 -39.06 25.01 6.26
CA THR A 623 -38.21 25.18 5.08
C THR A 623 -38.88 24.56 3.83
N VAL A 624 -39.50 23.40 3.94
CA VAL A 624 -40.20 22.77 2.80
C VAL A 624 -41.44 23.57 2.42
N GLN A 625 -42.21 24.10 3.39
CA GLN A 625 -43.37 24.94 3.10
C GLN A 625 -43.01 26.24 2.35
N GLU A 626 -41.83 26.79 2.65
CA GLU A 626 -41.36 27.99 1.93
C GLU A 626 -40.95 27.69 0.48
N LEU A 627 -40.37 26.50 0.22
CA LEU A 627 -39.86 26.12 -1.11
C LEU A 627 -40.90 25.36 -1.96
N ALA A 628 -41.84 24.65 -1.33
CA ALA A 628 -42.89 23.84 -1.94
C ALA A 628 -44.18 23.95 -1.10
N PRO A 629 -44.94 25.07 -1.22
CA PRO A 629 -46.09 25.35 -0.33
C PRO A 629 -47.19 24.30 -0.28
N ASP A 630 -47.33 23.50 -1.33
CA ASP A 630 -48.32 22.40 -1.43
C ASP A 630 -47.87 21.11 -0.76
N ALA A 631 -46.61 21.01 -0.36
CA ALA A 631 -46.08 19.78 0.24
C ALA A 631 -46.62 19.55 1.66
N LYS A 632 -47.04 18.33 1.96
CA LYS A 632 -47.57 17.93 3.27
C LYS A 632 -46.55 16.99 3.93
N LEU A 633 -45.96 17.44 5.05
CA LEU A 633 -45.03 16.64 5.84
C LEU A 633 -45.70 16.10 7.11
N GLU A 634 -45.46 14.83 7.41
CA GLU A 634 -45.75 14.18 8.69
C GLU A 634 -44.40 13.92 9.37
N VAL A 635 -43.99 14.82 10.29
CA VAL A 635 -42.70 14.77 10.92
C VAL A 635 -42.78 14.02 12.25
N THR A 636 -41.95 12.99 12.42
CA THR A 636 -41.71 12.27 13.67
C THR A 636 -40.35 12.67 14.21
N THR A 637 -40.30 13.21 15.42
CA THR A 637 -39.06 13.57 16.07
C THR A 637 -38.32 12.32 16.57
N TRP A 638 -37.03 12.24 16.26
CA TRP A 638 -36.12 11.22 16.79
C TRP A 638 -35.28 11.87 17.90
N GLU A 639 -35.74 11.75 19.15
CA GLU A 639 -35.11 12.36 20.28
C GLU A 639 -33.69 11.89 20.52
N THR A 640 -32.73 12.82 20.57
CA THR A 640 -31.29 12.55 20.79
C THR A 640 -30.74 13.18 22.07
N LYS A 641 -31.46 14.15 22.67
CA LYS A 641 -31.00 14.89 23.83
C LYS A 641 -30.67 13.99 25.03
N GLY A 642 -29.46 14.13 25.57
CA GLY A 642 -29.00 13.35 26.72
C GLY A 642 -28.70 11.87 26.44
N LYS A 643 -28.73 11.42 25.16
CA LYS A 643 -28.41 10.04 24.78
C LYS A 643 -26.97 9.87 24.39
N THR A 644 -26.43 8.69 24.69
CA THR A 644 -25.15 8.23 24.14
C THR A 644 -25.33 7.79 22.66
N ARG A 645 -24.25 7.71 21.88
CA ARG A 645 -24.29 7.21 20.50
C ARG A 645 -24.90 5.81 20.41
N LYS A 646 -24.60 4.92 21.33
CA LYS A 646 -25.14 3.58 21.43
C LYS A 646 -26.66 3.53 21.67
N GLN A 647 -27.18 4.49 22.43
CA GLN A 647 -28.63 4.63 22.63
C GLN A 647 -29.31 5.17 21.36
N ILE A 648 -28.68 6.11 20.65
CA ILE A 648 -29.16 6.63 19.37
C ILE A 648 -29.19 5.51 18.34
N GLU A 649 -28.14 4.69 18.25
CA GLU A 649 -28.08 3.50 17.42
C GLU A 649 -29.23 2.51 17.71
N ALA A 650 -29.44 2.20 19.01
CA ALA A 650 -30.51 1.28 19.42
C ALA A 650 -31.91 1.80 19.04
N ASP A 651 -32.10 3.12 19.03
CA ASP A 651 -33.34 3.74 18.58
C ASP A 651 -33.53 3.69 17.06
N ALA A 652 -32.45 3.79 16.28
CA ALA A 652 -32.50 3.68 14.82
C ALA A 652 -33.24 2.42 14.36
N GLY A 653 -32.88 1.25 14.94
CA GLY A 653 -33.49 -0.02 14.63
C GLY A 653 -34.99 -0.12 14.98
N LYS A 654 -35.41 0.61 16.02
CA LYS A 654 -36.79 0.63 16.52
C LYS A 654 -37.69 1.61 15.77
N LEU A 655 -37.14 2.73 15.33
CA LEU A 655 -37.91 3.84 14.75
C LEU A 655 -38.00 3.78 13.24
N VAL A 656 -36.86 3.60 12.55
CA VAL A 656 -36.80 3.88 11.11
C VAL A 656 -37.49 2.79 10.29
N ARG A 657 -37.04 1.54 10.38
CA ARG A 657 -37.60 0.45 9.55
C ARG A 657 -39.07 0.14 9.85
N PRO A 658 -39.49 0.11 11.14
CA PRO A 658 -40.92 -0.05 11.45
C PRO A 658 -41.77 1.14 11.01
N GLY A 659 -41.20 2.37 11.12
CA GLY A 659 -41.91 3.61 10.75
C GLY A 659 -42.09 3.79 9.24
N LYS A 660 -41.30 3.11 8.42
CA LYS A 660 -41.35 3.20 6.95
C LYS A 660 -41.47 4.63 6.47
N PRO A 661 -40.47 5.52 6.79
CA PRO A 661 -40.51 6.92 6.36
C PRO A 661 -40.29 7.06 4.87
N ASP A 662 -40.52 8.23 4.34
CA ASP A 662 -40.08 8.63 2.99
C ASP A 662 -38.74 9.36 3.03
N LEU A 663 -38.43 10.03 4.17
CA LEU A 663 -37.19 10.76 4.39
C LEU A 663 -36.69 10.58 5.83
N VAL A 664 -35.40 10.33 5.99
CA VAL A 664 -34.69 10.30 7.27
C VAL A 664 -33.63 11.40 7.28
N LEU A 665 -33.65 12.24 8.31
CA LEU A 665 -32.66 13.31 8.54
C LEU A 665 -31.88 13.06 9.83
N LEU A 666 -30.60 12.78 9.70
CA LEU A 666 -29.69 12.49 10.80
C LEU A 666 -28.91 13.76 11.19
N ALA A 667 -28.98 14.15 12.44
CA ALA A 667 -28.22 15.24 13.06
C ALA A 667 -27.71 14.79 14.42
N ILE A 668 -26.71 13.89 14.45
CA ILE A 668 -26.19 13.34 15.71
C ILE A 668 -25.42 14.44 16.44
N PRO A 669 -25.84 14.82 17.66
CA PRO A 669 -25.23 15.93 18.38
C PRO A 669 -23.86 15.57 18.93
N ARG A 670 -22.98 16.57 19.07
CA ARG A 670 -21.61 16.39 19.59
C ARG A 670 -21.55 15.84 21.00
N GLU A 671 -22.51 16.25 21.86
CA GLU A 671 -22.62 15.78 23.22
C GLU A 671 -22.96 14.29 23.35
N ALA A 672 -23.42 13.65 22.29
CA ALA A 672 -23.63 12.19 22.26
C ALA A 672 -22.28 11.47 22.34
N LYS A 673 -21.88 11.04 23.53
CA LYS A 673 -20.57 10.43 23.79
C LYS A 673 -20.47 9.01 23.24
N ALA A 674 -19.27 8.65 22.77
CA ALA A 674 -18.80 7.30 22.52
C ALA A 674 -17.78 6.89 23.60
N GLU A 675 -17.68 5.61 23.89
CA GLU A 675 -16.73 5.06 24.89
C GLU A 675 -15.30 4.97 24.33
N SER A 676 -15.17 4.84 23.03
CA SER A 676 -13.91 4.73 22.30
C SER A 676 -14.07 5.15 20.84
N GLN A 677 -12.97 5.29 20.10
CA GLN A 677 -13.00 5.53 18.66
C GLN A 677 -13.73 4.40 17.91
N GLU A 678 -13.54 3.14 18.29
CA GLU A 678 -14.25 2.01 17.68
C GLU A 678 -15.76 2.07 17.97
N ASP A 679 -16.16 2.42 19.18
CA ASP A 679 -17.58 2.63 19.54
C ASP A 679 -18.19 3.78 18.73
N PHE A 680 -17.44 4.86 18.50
CA PHE A 680 -17.85 5.95 17.64
C PHE A 680 -18.11 5.49 16.22
N ILE A 681 -17.13 4.76 15.62
CA ILE A 681 -17.23 4.23 14.25
C ILE A 681 -18.40 3.27 14.15
N HIS A 682 -18.50 2.31 15.07
CA HIS A 682 -19.55 1.31 15.10
C HIS A 682 -20.95 1.95 15.18
N SER A 683 -21.17 2.78 16.18
CA SER A 683 -22.47 3.39 16.43
C SER A 683 -22.93 4.31 15.30
N LEU A 684 -22.01 5.09 14.71
CA LEU A 684 -22.37 5.93 13.57
C LEU A 684 -22.72 5.10 12.33
N MET A 685 -21.92 4.07 12.04
CA MET A 685 -22.20 3.16 10.92
C MET A 685 -23.55 2.43 11.08
N TRP A 686 -23.82 1.89 12.25
CA TRP A 686 -25.08 1.19 12.50
C TRP A 686 -26.29 2.14 12.57
N THR A 687 -26.13 3.36 13.06
CA THR A 687 -27.19 4.39 12.97
C THR A 687 -27.54 4.65 11.51
N MET A 688 -26.56 4.80 10.62
CA MET A 688 -26.79 4.94 9.17
C MET A 688 -27.40 3.66 8.55
N ASN A 689 -26.86 2.49 8.88
CA ASN A 689 -27.32 1.21 8.37
C ASN A 689 -28.80 0.94 8.69
N TYR A 690 -29.24 1.23 9.90
CA TYR A 690 -30.65 1.12 10.30
C TYR A 690 -31.51 2.18 9.64
N SER A 691 -30.95 3.33 9.30
CA SER A 691 -31.64 4.45 8.65
C SER A 691 -31.81 4.24 7.13
N LEU A 692 -31.25 3.18 6.57
CA LEU A 692 -31.32 2.85 5.14
C LEU A 692 -32.18 1.63 4.88
N ASN A 693 -32.79 1.58 3.67
CA ASN A 693 -33.52 0.40 3.21
C ASN A 693 -32.62 -0.62 2.50
N PHE A 694 -33.21 -1.70 1.98
CA PHE A 694 -32.48 -2.77 1.29
C PHE A 694 -32.43 -2.56 -0.24
N GLY A 695 -31.97 -1.41 -0.70
CA GLY A 695 -31.57 -1.23 -2.11
C GLY A 695 -32.71 -0.95 -3.12
N LYS A 696 -33.92 -0.65 -2.67
CA LYS A 696 -35.05 -0.35 -3.57
C LYS A 696 -35.53 1.10 -3.54
N GLY A 697 -34.73 2.01 -2.93
CA GLY A 697 -35.09 3.43 -2.87
C GLY A 697 -36.42 3.68 -2.15
N GLY A 698 -36.77 2.87 -1.13
CA GLY A 698 -38.00 2.98 -0.38
C GLY A 698 -38.15 4.31 0.36
N TRP A 699 -37.03 4.88 0.78
CA TRP A 699 -36.92 6.22 1.37
C TRP A 699 -35.51 6.81 1.18
N ASP A 700 -35.42 8.11 1.41
CA ASP A 700 -34.17 8.86 1.36
C ASP A 700 -33.54 8.99 2.76
N CYS A 701 -32.22 9.10 2.84
CA CYS A 701 -31.50 9.35 4.07
C CYS A 701 -30.41 10.40 3.83
N VAL A 702 -30.32 11.40 4.70
CA VAL A 702 -29.35 12.50 4.62
C VAL A 702 -28.75 12.72 6.00
N VAL A 703 -27.44 12.95 6.04
CA VAL A 703 -26.72 13.22 7.28
C VAL A 703 -26.28 14.69 7.28
N PHE A 704 -26.52 15.36 8.37
CA PHE A 704 -26.03 16.71 8.63
C PHE A 704 -24.84 16.64 9.58
N HIS A 705 -23.75 17.27 9.19
CA HIS A 705 -22.57 17.35 10.04
C HIS A 705 -22.85 18.19 11.29
N PRO A 706 -22.30 17.84 12.46
CA PRO A 706 -22.47 18.62 13.71
C PRO A 706 -22.14 20.11 13.56
N ASP A 707 -21.13 20.46 12.73
CA ASP A 707 -20.76 21.88 12.45
C ASP A 707 -21.91 22.72 11.90
N VAL A 708 -22.95 22.12 11.33
CA VAL A 708 -24.13 22.85 10.85
C VAL A 708 -24.87 23.49 12.01
N PHE A 709 -24.94 22.81 13.15
CA PHE A 709 -25.74 23.22 14.34
C PHE A 709 -24.90 23.78 15.48
N ASP A 710 -23.66 23.35 15.60
CA ASP A 710 -22.73 23.71 16.66
C ASP A 710 -21.33 24.03 16.10
N PRO A 711 -21.18 25.17 15.38
CA PRO A 711 -19.93 25.56 14.75
C PRO A 711 -18.87 26.10 15.72
N GLU A 712 -19.27 26.45 16.97
CA GLU A 712 -18.37 27.04 17.95
C GLU A 712 -17.58 26.00 18.72
N HIS A 713 -18.08 24.77 18.78
CA HIS A 713 -17.42 23.65 19.45
C HIS A 713 -16.92 22.67 18.37
N SER A 714 -15.60 22.53 18.24
CA SER A 714 -15.01 21.57 17.31
C SER A 714 -14.40 20.39 18.04
N ASP A 715 -14.60 19.20 17.48
CA ASP A 715 -13.89 17.97 17.83
C ASP A 715 -13.27 17.42 16.56
N ALA A 716 -12.12 17.99 16.19
CA ALA A 716 -11.51 17.77 14.87
C ALA A 716 -11.37 16.30 14.48
N ALA A 717 -11.07 15.42 15.43
CA ALA A 717 -10.89 14.00 15.18
C ALA A 717 -12.22 13.30 14.84
N HIS A 718 -13.27 13.54 15.63
CA HIS A 718 -14.59 12.94 15.39
C HIS A 718 -15.34 13.61 14.22
N ASP A 719 -15.09 14.88 13.98
CA ASP A 719 -15.64 15.61 12.83
C ASP A 719 -15.11 15.04 11.51
N ASP A 720 -13.80 14.79 11.47
CA ASP A 720 -13.16 14.18 10.30
C ASP A 720 -13.59 12.73 10.08
N LEU A 721 -13.72 11.94 11.16
CA LEU A 721 -14.29 10.60 11.11
C LEU A 721 -15.75 10.62 10.63
N THR A 722 -16.57 11.57 11.07
CA THR A 722 -17.95 11.71 10.60
C THR A 722 -17.99 11.95 9.10
N ARG A 723 -17.17 12.86 8.57
CA ARG A 723 -17.07 13.12 7.13
C ARG A 723 -16.68 11.87 6.35
N GLN A 724 -15.63 11.17 6.79
CA GLN A 724 -15.15 9.96 6.14
C GLN A 724 -16.18 8.84 6.15
N LEU A 725 -16.85 8.59 7.28
CA LEU A 725 -17.84 7.52 7.43
C LEU A 725 -19.09 7.77 6.62
N VAL A 726 -19.62 8.99 6.60
CA VAL A 726 -20.82 9.34 5.83
C VAL A 726 -20.54 9.22 4.32
N LEU A 727 -19.45 9.80 3.85
CA LEU A 727 -19.02 9.69 2.45
C LEU A 727 -18.65 8.25 2.09
N GLY A 728 -18.02 7.53 3.03
CA GLY A 728 -17.72 6.10 2.89
C GLY A 728 -18.97 5.23 2.73
N GLN A 729 -20.13 5.66 3.28
CA GLN A 729 -21.43 4.97 3.12
C GLN A 729 -22.19 5.42 1.85
N ASP A 730 -21.59 6.23 0.99
CA ASP A 730 -22.24 6.79 -0.21
C ASP A 730 -23.44 7.69 0.09
N LEU A 731 -23.48 8.25 1.29
CA LEU A 731 -24.52 9.16 1.73
C LEU A 731 -24.17 10.61 1.47
N THR A 732 -25.18 11.43 1.27
CA THR A 732 -25.02 12.88 1.22
C THR A 732 -24.76 13.39 2.63
N LEU A 733 -23.66 14.12 2.78
CA LEU A 733 -23.34 14.91 3.96
C LEU A 733 -23.62 16.38 3.68
N VAL A 734 -24.54 16.96 4.43
CA VAL A 734 -24.71 18.41 4.48
C VAL A 734 -23.75 18.95 5.52
N ASP A 735 -22.74 19.67 5.07
CA ASP A 735 -21.66 20.20 5.92
C ASP A 735 -21.65 21.73 5.90
N ARG A 736 -20.98 22.32 6.87
CA ARG A 736 -20.73 23.74 6.93
C ARG A 736 -19.36 24.03 6.30
N PRO A 737 -19.28 24.80 5.20
CA PRO A 737 -17.98 25.23 4.68
C PRO A 737 -17.19 26.04 5.71
N ALA A 738 -15.87 25.91 5.70
CA ALA A 738 -15.00 26.68 6.58
C ALA A 738 -15.23 28.20 6.39
N GLY A 739 -15.49 28.90 7.51
CA GLY A 739 -15.77 30.33 7.51
C GLY A 739 -17.21 30.73 7.10
N GLU A 740 -18.11 29.78 6.86
CA GLU A 740 -19.52 30.05 6.57
C GLU A 740 -20.24 30.59 7.81
N LYS A 741 -20.89 31.76 7.66
CA LYS A 741 -21.61 32.45 8.75
C LYS A 741 -23.13 32.22 8.74
N LYS A 742 -23.65 31.49 7.76
CA LYS A 742 -25.08 31.18 7.68
C LYS A 742 -25.58 30.39 8.87
N THR A 743 -26.84 30.63 9.25
CA THR A 743 -27.52 29.80 10.26
C THR A 743 -27.78 28.38 9.74
N ALA A 744 -28.07 27.46 10.64
CA ALA A 744 -28.49 26.10 10.27
C ALA A 744 -29.69 26.07 9.33
N GLU A 745 -30.68 26.96 9.56
CA GLU A 745 -31.87 27.12 8.72
C GLU A 745 -31.50 27.58 7.29
N GLU A 746 -30.60 28.53 7.15
CA GLU A 746 -30.14 29.03 5.84
C GLU A 746 -29.37 27.94 5.08
N ILE A 747 -28.53 27.16 5.76
CA ILE A 747 -27.81 26.02 5.16
C ILE A 747 -28.80 24.95 4.69
N LEU A 748 -29.76 24.58 5.54
CA LEU A 748 -30.83 23.63 5.19
C LEU A 748 -31.62 24.12 3.97
N LYS A 749 -32.03 25.39 3.96
CA LYS A 749 -32.80 26.00 2.87
C LYS A 749 -32.03 26.01 1.56
N GLN A 750 -30.77 26.41 1.60
CA GLN A 750 -29.90 26.42 0.42
C GLN A 750 -29.72 24.99 -0.13
N TRP A 751 -29.45 24.03 0.73
CA TRP A 751 -29.31 22.63 0.34
C TRP A 751 -30.60 22.07 -0.25
N LEU A 752 -31.74 22.23 0.43
CA LEU A 752 -33.05 21.77 -0.06
C LEU A 752 -33.40 22.38 -1.42
N LYS A 753 -33.15 23.67 -1.60
CA LYS A 753 -33.36 24.33 -2.90
C LYS A 753 -32.57 23.62 -4.00
N SER A 754 -31.30 23.32 -3.78
CA SER A 754 -30.44 22.58 -4.75
C SER A 754 -30.93 21.16 -5.05
N GLN A 755 -31.79 20.58 -4.21
CA GLN A 755 -32.37 19.26 -4.40
C GLN A 755 -33.76 19.29 -5.07
N LEU A 756 -34.45 20.43 -5.06
CA LEU A 756 -35.81 20.58 -5.59
C LEU A 756 -35.83 21.25 -6.98
N ASP A 757 -34.81 22.10 -7.26
CA ASP A 757 -34.57 22.65 -8.58
C ASP A 757 -34.11 21.56 -9.56
#